data_913fd7aab7f927e67d42157292389adf
#
_entry.id   913fd7aab7f927e67d42157292389adf
#
_cell.length_a   1.000
_cell.length_b   1.000
_cell.length_c   1.000
_cell.angle_alpha   90.00
_cell.angle_beta   90.00
_cell.angle_gamma   90.00
#
_symmetry.space_group_name_H-M   'P 1'
#
loop_
_entity.id
_entity.type
_entity.pdbx_description
1 polymer ?
#
loop_
_entity_poly.entity_id
_entity_poly.type
_entity_poly.pdbx_seq_one_letter_code
_entity_poly.pdbx_strand_id
1 'polypeptide(L)'
;MKFSIYTSVKSAHPLVCDRKTFESYIYSDVVKDTIARIRATEDKEKVAELKKQLPVVTWQAMFKGRRRSAEAQPSGLFMLDIDHVENPSKYYAEKVLDKEESYGIVYAAVSPSGHGIRLVAECRPEIPTLSGNQHWLGESLGVDIDEVCKDWARCSYLSDAGSTLYMDWSLFEREPKVSLAPQTPSPKGEGESDGEVVDQREGLFGGQEEFQGLRYAVIAKEWLRMNGGEPVEGERNAKLYKLATRMRYICDFNEATLLRVMPRYGLGEEEMVRLIHSACSSMRSVSMPKDLNDTIDTLQKMSADVIEEEEEDLVDETCTERVPPLPPVFKEWYNVAPEDFKVPVTLCQLPILGTLGSRLRARYLDGEMHSPSFLVSLEAPQASGKSFVRRIVDYELAGLKKHDDMEREKEREYEKKLREINLTKTKVTVKNKEEIIGSRPQTIIRFVPATMSITKLLMRTASAQGLHLFAVSEEIDTVYKSFKRSFSSYSDALRCAFDNAEYGQDYASENSFSGIVKLYYNTLFCGTPNAMRRFYPDLEDGLVSRVLFVTLADQFGKPMPQWGELDAKAKQTIEISMERLNEVSLSGDEVQPLHELKMDYVNKALEVWIKRQQALAVKMNDRTRDVFCRRSAVVGFRAAMLAWYLWSERSTPTIRRNVCEFAVWVANNMLNQHLLRFKVNEMSSNTFFAHKAYEQLKDEFTAEELSLVMGRIGLRTSIRQVLYKWRLLGVVGENIGTRENPKYRKKD
;
A
#
# COMPACT_ATOMS: atom_id res chain seq x y z
N MET A 1 -21.72 19.29 1.40
CA MET A 1 -22.24 17.92 1.19
C MET A 1 -21.10 17.01 0.83
N LYS A 2 -21.14 15.71 1.21
CA LYS A 2 -20.04 14.76 1.00
C LYS A 2 -20.53 13.57 0.18
N PHE A 3 -19.83 13.24 -0.89
CA PHE A 3 -20.09 12.11 -1.77
C PHE A 3 -18.77 11.50 -2.22
N SER A 4 -18.81 10.34 -2.85
CA SER A 4 -17.56 9.66 -3.25
C SER A 4 -17.25 9.86 -4.73
N ILE A 5 -15.95 10.02 -5.01
CA ILE A 5 -15.40 9.98 -6.35
C ILE A 5 -14.40 8.82 -6.46
N TYR A 6 -14.31 8.21 -7.62
CA TYR A 6 -13.43 7.08 -7.92
C TYR A 6 -12.63 7.39 -9.17
N THR A 7 -11.40 6.93 -9.23
CA THR A 7 -10.51 7.14 -10.38
C THR A 7 -11.02 6.48 -11.66
N SER A 8 -11.79 5.41 -11.55
CA SER A 8 -12.48 4.74 -12.65
C SER A 8 -13.68 3.94 -12.16
N VAL A 9 -14.51 3.44 -13.07
CA VAL A 9 -15.65 2.58 -12.73
C VAL A 9 -15.24 1.27 -12.06
N LYS A 10 -14.01 0.81 -12.30
CA LYS A 10 -13.44 -0.41 -11.71
C LYS A 10 -12.83 -0.17 -10.32
N SER A 11 -12.58 1.08 -9.94
CA SER A 11 -11.99 1.40 -8.63
C SER A 11 -12.94 1.03 -7.49
N ALA A 12 -12.43 0.26 -6.52
CA ALA A 12 -13.16 -0.11 -5.31
C ALA A 12 -12.95 0.88 -4.15
N HIS A 13 -12.05 1.86 -4.31
CA HIS A 13 -11.65 2.79 -3.26
C HIS A 13 -12.28 4.17 -3.47
N PRO A 14 -13.27 4.53 -2.65
CA PRO A 14 -13.86 5.86 -2.68
C PRO A 14 -12.91 6.91 -2.09
N LEU A 15 -12.80 8.04 -2.77
CA LEU A 15 -12.28 9.27 -2.19
C LEU A 15 -13.47 10.14 -1.77
N VAL A 16 -13.37 10.78 -0.62
CA VAL A 16 -14.33 11.83 -0.26
C VAL A 16 -14.09 12.99 -1.22
N CYS A 17 -15.11 13.32 -2.01
CA CYS A 17 -14.98 14.38 -3.00
C CYS A 17 -15.13 15.74 -2.31
N ASP A 18 -14.04 16.46 -2.14
CA ASP A 18 -14.02 17.87 -1.80
C ASP A 18 -13.85 18.74 -3.08
N ARG A 19 -13.95 20.05 -2.92
CA ARG A 19 -13.82 20.98 -4.04
C ARG A 19 -12.50 20.81 -4.79
N LYS A 20 -11.40 20.72 -4.09
CA LYS A 20 -10.06 20.59 -4.69
C LYS A 20 -9.93 19.29 -5.48
N THR A 21 -10.41 18.19 -4.93
CA THR A 21 -10.43 16.89 -5.61
C THR A 21 -11.30 16.94 -6.85
N PHE A 22 -12.50 17.50 -6.77
CA PHE A 22 -13.40 17.63 -7.91
C PHE A 22 -12.78 18.49 -9.03
N GLU A 23 -12.23 19.66 -8.68
CA GLU A 23 -11.53 20.54 -9.62
C GLU A 23 -10.38 19.81 -10.32
N SER A 24 -9.57 19.04 -9.59
CA SER A 24 -8.43 18.30 -10.15
C SER A 24 -8.82 17.32 -11.26
N TYR A 25 -10.02 16.74 -11.18
CA TYR A 25 -10.52 15.82 -12.20
C TYR A 25 -11.18 16.53 -13.38
N ILE A 26 -12.06 17.53 -13.15
CA ILE A 26 -12.75 18.19 -14.26
C ILE A 26 -11.82 19.04 -15.13
N TYR A 27 -10.73 19.56 -14.55
CA TYR A 27 -9.68 20.31 -15.29
C TYR A 27 -8.53 19.45 -15.77
N SER A 28 -8.59 18.12 -15.57
CA SER A 28 -7.54 17.19 -16.01
C SER A 28 -7.49 17.07 -17.53
N ASP A 29 -6.32 17.30 -18.12
CA ASP A 29 -6.08 17.08 -19.54
C ASP A 29 -6.37 15.64 -19.95
N VAL A 30 -6.09 14.65 -19.10
CA VAL A 30 -6.39 13.24 -19.35
C VAL A 30 -7.89 12.99 -19.51
N VAL A 31 -8.72 13.59 -18.64
CA VAL A 31 -10.20 13.49 -18.75
C VAL A 31 -10.67 14.17 -20.03
N LYS A 32 -10.21 15.37 -20.32
CA LYS A 32 -10.54 16.12 -21.52
C LYS A 32 -10.17 15.36 -22.80
N ASP A 33 -8.95 14.84 -22.90
CA ASP A 33 -8.48 14.08 -24.06
C ASP A 33 -9.26 12.78 -24.23
N THR A 34 -9.58 12.10 -23.11
CA THR A 34 -10.39 10.87 -23.15
C THR A 34 -11.81 11.15 -23.66
N ILE A 35 -12.43 12.25 -23.22
CA ILE A 35 -13.75 12.67 -23.71
C ILE A 35 -13.71 13.04 -25.19
N ALA A 36 -12.69 13.77 -25.64
CA ALA A 36 -12.50 14.11 -27.05
C ALA A 36 -12.38 12.83 -27.90
N ARG A 37 -11.64 11.81 -27.43
CA ARG A 37 -11.51 10.51 -28.13
C ARG A 37 -12.82 9.74 -28.12
N ILE A 38 -13.61 9.77 -27.04
CA ILE A 38 -14.94 9.15 -26.99
C ILE A 38 -15.85 9.77 -28.04
N ARG A 39 -15.88 11.09 -28.14
CA ARG A 39 -16.74 11.80 -29.11
C ARG A 39 -16.31 11.67 -30.57
N ALA A 40 -15.03 11.38 -30.79
CA ALA A 40 -14.46 11.14 -32.14
C ALA A 40 -14.59 9.70 -32.61
N THR A 41 -15.11 8.79 -31.80
CA THR A 41 -15.16 7.34 -32.08
C THR A 41 -16.61 6.89 -32.29
N GLU A 42 -16.89 6.29 -33.45
CA GLU A 42 -18.21 5.70 -33.77
C GLU A 42 -18.35 4.23 -33.28
N ASP A 43 -17.24 3.59 -32.99
CA ASP A 43 -17.17 2.20 -32.52
C ASP A 43 -17.63 2.10 -31.05
N LYS A 44 -18.78 1.47 -30.84
CA LYS A 44 -19.40 1.33 -29.51
C LYS A 44 -18.54 0.58 -28.49
N GLU A 45 -17.75 -0.42 -28.92
CA GLU A 45 -16.88 -1.20 -28.03
C GLU A 45 -15.72 -0.32 -27.54
N LYS A 46 -15.09 0.42 -28.45
CA LYS A 46 -14.03 1.38 -28.10
C LYS A 46 -14.54 2.52 -27.21
N VAL A 47 -15.75 3.02 -27.48
CA VAL A 47 -16.39 4.02 -26.62
C VAL A 47 -16.60 3.47 -25.21
N ALA A 48 -17.04 2.22 -25.07
CA ALA A 48 -17.22 1.58 -23.77
C ALA A 48 -15.89 1.42 -23.03
N GLU A 49 -14.81 1.00 -23.72
CA GLU A 49 -13.47 0.88 -23.14
C GLU A 49 -12.89 2.25 -22.72
N LEU A 50 -13.08 3.28 -23.52
CA LEU A 50 -12.63 4.63 -23.17
C LEU A 50 -13.41 5.19 -21.97
N LYS A 51 -14.72 4.94 -21.89
CA LYS A 51 -15.54 5.35 -20.73
C LYS A 51 -15.04 4.72 -19.43
N LYS A 52 -14.57 3.47 -19.44
CA LYS A 52 -14.00 2.81 -18.24
C LYS A 52 -12.75 3.50 -17.69
N GLN A 53 -12.08 4.33 -18.48
CA GLN A 53 -10.89 5.11 -18.08
C GLN A 53 -11.26 6.44 -17.40
N LEU A 54 -12.52 6.86 -17.47
CA LEU A 54 -12.98 8.11 -16.86
C LEU A 54 -13.21 7.92 -15.34
N PRO A 55 -12.95 8.95 -14.54
CA PRO A 55 -13.37 8.97 -13.14
C PRO A 55 -14.90 8.89 -13.03
N VAL A 56 -15.38 8.31 -11.93
CA VAL A 56 -16.82 8.18 -11.67
C VAL A 56 -17.17 8.76 -10.30
N VAL A 57 -18.37 9.31 -10.21
CA VAL A 57 -18.90 9.95 -8.99
C VAL A 57 -20.17 9.23 -8.55
N THR A 58 -20.30 8.98 -7.24
CA THR A 58 -21.55 8.52 -6.60
C THR A 58 -22.19 9.70 -5.90
N TRP A 59 -22.93 10.52 -6.67
CA TRP A 59 -23.53 11.75 -6.16
C TRP A 59 -24.50 11.53 -4.98
N GLN A 60 -25.27 10.43 -5.01
CA GLN A 60 -26.30 10.11 -4.03
C GLN A 60 -25.74 9.70 -2.68
N ALA A 61 -24.49 9.17 -2.63
CA ALA A 61 -23.96 8.64 -1.39
C ALA A 61 -22.43 8.74 -1.31
N MET A 62 -21.97 8.74 -0.06
CA MET A 62 -20.56 8.51 0.31
C MET A 62 -20.40 7.05 0.74
N PHE A 63 -19.24 6.46 0.40
CA PHE A 63 -18.87 5.12 0.78
C PHE A 63 -17.52 5.14 1.53
N LYS A 64 -17.34 4.23 2.49
CA LYS A 64 -16.06 4.02 3.19
C LYS A 64 -15.27 2.84 2.63
N GLY A 65 -15.92 2.03 1.80
CA GLY A 65 -15.39 0.83 1.19
C GLY A 65 -16.02 0.58 -0.19
N ARG A 66 -16.31 -0.66 -0.52
CA ARG A 66 -16.97 -1.02 -1.81
C ARG A 66 -18.34 -0.33 -1.94
N ARG A 67 -18.70 0.01 -3.17
CA ARG A 67 -20.01 0.59 -3.53
C ARG A 67 -21.12 -0.46 -3.38
N ARG A 68 -21.68 -0.57 -2.19
CA ARG A 68 -22.85 -1.42 -1.89
C ARG A 68 -23.96 -0.57 -1.34
N SER A 69 -25.15 -0.70 -1.88
CA SER A 69 -26.29 0.11 -1.44
C SER A 69 -26.57 0.00 0.06
N ALA A 70 -26.31 -1.14 0.67
CA ALA A 70 -26.41 -1.35 2.12
C ALA A 70 -25.36 -0.57 2.95
N GLU A 71 -24.25 -0.13 2.35
CA GLU A 71 -23.16 0.61 3.01
C GLU A 71 -23.18 2.10 2.64
N ALA A 72 -24.18 2.52 1.87
CA ALA A 72 -24.32 3.89 1.41
C ALA A 72 -24.59 4.85 2.56
N GLN A 73 -23.81 5.92 2.64
CA GLN A 73 -24.08 7.06 3.51
C GLN A 73 -24.66 8.18 2.65
N PRO A 74 -25.96 8.47 2.73
CA PRO A 74 -26.62 9.44 1.86
C PRO A 74 -25.96 10.82 1.90
N SER A 75 -25.71 11.39 0.73
CA SER A 75 -25.11 12.72 0.57
C SER A 75 -26.07 13.88 0.70
N GLY A 76 -27.39 13.60 0.60
CA GLY A 76 -28.44 14.60 0.44
C GLY A 76 -28.63 15.05 -1.01
N LEU A 77 -27.97 14.37 -1.96
CA LEU A 77 -28.08 14.63 -3.40
C LEU A 77 -28.76 13.45 -4.11
N PHE A 78 -29.32 13.73 -5.26
CA PHE A 78 -29.73 12.72 -6.23
C PHE A 78 -29.33 13.13 -7.64
N MET A 79 -29.28 12.15 -8.53
CA MET A 79 -28.84 12.31 -9.91
C MET A 79 -29.96 11.89 -10.87
N LEU A 80 -30.11 12.63 -11.95
CA LEU A 80 -30.96 12.31 -13.11
C LEU A 80 -30.09 12.30 -14.36
N ASP A 81 -30.03 11.16 -15.04
CA ASP A 81 -29.40 11.00 -16.37
C ASP A 81 -30.47 11.02 -17.44
N ILE A 82 -30.36 11.91 -18.41
CA ILE A 82 -31.25 12.04 -19.56
C ILE A 82 -30.47 11.70 -20.79
N ASP A 83 -30.68 10.49 -21.33
CA ASP A 83 -30.01 9.98 -22.50
C ASP A 83 -30.71 10.34 -23.82
N HIS A 84 -30.03 10.18 -24.94
CA HIS A 84 -30.59 10.42 -26.29
C HIS A 84 -31.07 11.86 -26.55
N VAL A 85 -30.38 12.83 -25.97
CA VAL A 85 -30.62 14.26 -26.21
C VAL A 85 -29.80 14.70 -27.44
N GLU A 86 -30.45 15.17 -28.48
CA GLU A 86 -29.78 15.57 -29.72
C GLU A 86 -28.80 16.75 -29.50
N ASN A 87 -29.22 17.72 -28.68
CA ASN A 87 -28.34 18.84 -28.31
C ASN A 87 -28.51 19.16 -26.80
N PRO A 88 -27.65 18.53 -25.94
CA PRO A 88 -27.74 18.71 -24.50
C PRO A 88 -27.62 20.16 -24.01
N SER A 89 -26.74 20.96 -24.64
CA SER A 89 -26.57 22.37 -24.27
C SER A 89 -27.83 23.19 -24.58
N LYS A 90 -28.51 22.94 -25.70
CA LYS A 90 -29.78 23.58 -26.06
C LYS A 90 -30.86 23.12 -25.12
N TYR A 91 -30.94 21.81 -24.80
CA TYR A 91 -31.89 21.27 -23.83
C TYR A 91 -31.75 21.95 -22.46
N TYR A 92 -30.52 22.11 -21.99
CA TYR A 92 -30.26 22.82 -20.74
C TYR A 92 -30.76 24.25 -20.79
N ALA A 93 -30.43 24.98 -21.85
CA ALA A 93 -30.84 26.38 -22.01
C ALA A 93 -32.39 26.58 -22.06
N GLU A 94 -33.11 25.62 -22.63
CA GLU A 94 -34.57 25.71 -22.75
C GLU A 94 -35.31 25.21 -21.52
N LYS A 95 -34.80 24.24 -20.79
CA LYS A 95 -35.52 23.52 -19.74
C LYS A 95 -35.04 23.82 -18.33
N VAL A 96 -33.76 24.12 -18.17
CA VAL A 96 -33.07 24.18 -16.87
C VAL A 96 -32.55 25.58 -16.54
N LEU A 97 -31.98 26.27 -17.51
CA LEU A 97 -31.38 27.60 -17.31
C LEU A 97 -32.37 28.55 -16.62
N ASP A 98 -31.87 29.30 -15.63
CA ASP A 98 -32.63 30.22 -14.74
C ASP A 98 -33.64 29.52 -13.81
N LYS A 99 -33.65 28.18 -13.75
CA LYS A 99 -34.50 27.40 -12.85
C LYS A 99 -33.66 26.49 -11.91
N GLU A 100 -32.36 26.58 -11.95
CA GLU A 100 -31.45 25.71 -11.19
C GLU A 100 -31.78 25.75 -9.70
N GLU A 101 -31.97 26.95 -9.15
CA GLU A 101 -32.32 27.13 -7.74
C GLU A 101 -33.71 26.52 -7.41
N SER A 102 -34.70 26.69 -8.30
CA SER A 102 -36.08 26.17 -8.10
C SER A 102 -36.12 24.64 -8.16
N TYR A 103 -35.27 24.03 -8.97
CA TYR A 103 -35.08 22.58 -9.07
C TYR A 103 -34.06 22.03 -8.06
N GLY A 104 -33.31 22.90 -7.36
CA GLY A 104 -32.26 22.54 -6.44
C GLY A 104 -31.05 21.93 -7.14
N ILE A 105 -30.83 22.24 -8.42
CA ILE A 105 -29.74 21.73 -9.22
C ILE A 105 -28.42 22.33 -8.73
N VAL A 106 -27.43 21.48 -8.44
CA VAL A 106 -26.10 21.87 -7.99
C VAL A 106 -25.00 21.57 -9.02
N TYR A 107 -25.28 20.66 -9.96
CA TYR A 107 -24.36 20.34 -11.06
C TYR A 107 -25.16 19.93 -12.29
N ALA A 108 -24.73 20.40 -13.46
CA ALA A 108 -25.25 19.97 -14.75
C ALA A 108 -24.09 19.84 -15.76
N ALA A 109 -24.06 18.74 -16.51
CA ALA A 109 -23.03 18.51 -17.51
C ALA A 109 -23.54 17.68 -18.69
N VAL A 110 -22.93 17.90 -19.85
CA VAL A 110 -23.08 17.03 -21.02
C VAL A 110 -22.38 15.71 -20.73
N SER A 111 -23.03 14.58 -21.02
CA SER A 111 -22.43 13.26 -20.84
C SER A 111 -21.14 13.09 -21.66
N PRO A 112 -20.22 12.20 -21.27
CA PRO A 112 -18.98 12.00 -22.01
C PRO A 112 -19.17 11.64 -23.49
N SER A 113 -20.26 10.96 -23.84
CA SER A 113 -20.60 10.64 -25.24
C SER A 113 -21.14 11.82 -26.04
N GLY A 114 -21.52 12.92 -25.39
CA GLY A 114 -22.08 14.10 -26.06
C GLY A 114 -23.58 14.04 -26.36
N HIS A 115 -24.26 12.92 -26.11
CA HIS A 115 -25.66 12.66 -26.45
C HIS A 115 -26.59 12.50 -25.24
N GLY A 116 -26.24 13.08 -24.13
CA GLY A 116 -27.04 13.08 -22.91
C GLY A 116 -26.67 14.21 -22.00
N ILE A 117 -27.52 14.50 -21.03
CA ILE A 117 -27.29 15.49 -19.99
C ILE A 117 -27.50 14.85 -18.62
N ARG A 118 -26.60 15.19 -17.71
CA ARG A 118 -26.65 14.79 -16.31
C ARG A 118 -26.98 15.97 -15.43
N LEU A 119 -27.97 15.78 -14.59
CA LEU A 119 -28.40 16.76 -13.60
C LEU A 119 -28.24 16.17 -12.21
N VAL A 120 -27.63 16.92 -11.31
CA VAL A 120 -27.50 16.57 -9.88
C VAL A 120 -28.18 17.63 -9.07
N ALA A 121 -29.10 17.24 -8.19
CA ALA A 121 -29.88 18.15 -7.39
C ALA A 121 -29.95 17.76 -5.90
N GLU A 122 -30.28 18.72 -5.03
CA GLU A 122 -30.48 18.47 -3.62
C GLU A 122 -31.82 17.75 -3.39
N CYS A 123 -31.82 16.75 -2.49
CA CYS A 123 -33.03 16.07 -2.08
C CYS A 123 -33.99 17.03 -1.38
N ARG A 124 -35.28 16.91 -1.70
CA ARG A 124 -36.33 17.73 -1.13
C ARG A 124 -36.79 17.19 0.22
N PRO A 125 -36.97 18.06 1.23
CA PRO A 125 -37.43 17.64 2.56
C PRO A 125 -38.80 16.94 2.56
N GLU A 126 -39.66 17.32 1.63
CA GLU A 126 -41.01 16.78 1.47
C GLU A 126 -41.05 15.42 0.74
N ILE A 127 -39.94 14.98 0.15
CA ILE A 127 -39.89 13.73 -0.62
C ILE A 127 -38.89 12.75 0.07
N PRO A 128 -39.41 11.74 0.81
CA PRO A 128 -38.56 10.94 1.69
C PRO A 128 -37.72 9.86 0.98
N THR A 129 -37.88 9.69 -0.33
CA THR A 129 -37.18 8.61 -1.06
C THR A 129 -36.32 9.14 -2.19
N LEU A 130 -35.21 8.43 -2.48
CA LEU A 130 -34.34 8.75 -3.62
C LEU A 130 -35.09 8.71 -4.94
N SER A 131 -35.85 7.63 -5.16
CA SER A 131 -36.67 7.45 -6.36
C SER A 131 -37.73 8.53 -6.49
N GLY A 132 -38.38 8.93 -5.39
CA GLY A 132 -39.38 10.01 -5.41
C GLY A 132 -38.79 11.35 -5.86
N ASN A 133 -37.58 11.69 -5.41
CA ASN A 133 -36.89 12.90 -5.86
C ASN A 133 -36.54 12.86 -7.36
N GLN A 134 -36.16 11.70 -7.86
CA GLN A 134 -35.87 11.51 -9.29
C GLN A 134 -37.16 11.63 -10.14
N HIS A 135 -38.25 11.00 -9.72
CA HIS A 135 -39.55 11.12 -10.38
C HIS A 135 -40.04 12.57 -10.41
N TRP A 136 -39.95 13.25 -9.27
CA TRP A 136 -40.38 14.65 -9.18
C TRP A 136 -39.61 15.55 -10.18
N LEU A 137 -38.27 15.39 -10.29
CA LEU A 137 -37.49 16.19 -11.23
C LEU A 137 -37.77 15.77 -12.68
N GLY A 138 -37.92 14.46 -12.96
CA GLY A 138 -38.27 13.94 -14.28
C GLY A 138 -39.60 14.47 -14.78
N GLU A 139 -40.63 14.43 -13.95
CA GLU A 139 -41.96 15.02 -14.24
C GLU A 139 -41.90 16.54 -14.48
N SER A 140 -41.13 17.25 -13.65
CA SER A 140 -40.93 18.71 -13.78
C SER A 140 -40.26 19.09 -15.09
N LEU A 141 -39.41 18.23 -15.64
CA LEU A 141 -38.69 18.43 -16.91
C LEU A 141 -39.43 17.79 -18.11
N GLY A 142 -40.45 16.97 -17.85
CA GLY A 142 -41.22 16.24 -18.86
C GLY A 142 -40.40 15.11 -19.53
N VAL A 143 -39.61 14.38 -18.75
CA VAL A 143 -38.78 13.26 -19.23
C VAL A 143 -39.04 11.99 -18.43
N ASP A 144 -38.91 10.85 -19.10
CA ASP A 144 -38.94 9.55 -18.45
C ASP A 144 -37.62 9.33 -17.70
N ILE A 145 -37.71 8.76 -16.52
CA ILE A 145 -36.53 8.46 -15.70
C ILE A 145 -36.00 7.06 -15.98
N ASP A 146 -34.66 6.92 -15.96
CA ASP A 146 -34.02 5.62 -16.00
C ASP A 146 -34.18 4.90 -14.64
N GLU A 147 -34.97 3.81 -14.65
CA GLU A 147 -35.24 2.98 -13.47
C GLU A 147 -33.98 2.45 -12.79
N VAL A 148 -32.88 2.33 -13.53
CA VAL A 148 -31.56 1.85 -13.02
C VAL A 148 -30.89 2.89 -12.12
N CYS A 149 -31.24 4.15 -12.23
CA CYS A 149 -30.66 5.23 -11.41
C CYS A 149 -31.16 5.25 -9.95
N LYS A 150 -32.06 4.37 -9.55
CA LYS A 150 -32.64 4.27 -8.20
C LYS A 150 -31.71 3.67 -7.15
N ASP A 151 -30.55 3.12 -7.55
CA ASP A 151 -29.59 2.51 -6.66
C ASP A 151 -28.63 3.54 -6.03
N TRP A 152 -28.47 3.49 -4.71
CA TRP A 152 -27.52 4.33 -3.96
C TRP A 152 -26.08 4.16 -4.41
N ALA A 153 -25.69 2.98 -4.89
CA ALA A 153 -24.35 2.68 -5.39
C ALA A 153 -24.14 3.08 -6.86
N ARG A 154 -25.18 3.65 -7.51
CA ARG A 154 -25.06 4.09 -8.90
C ARG A 154 -24.01 5.18 -9.03
N CYS A 155 -23.07 4.98 -9.94
CA CYS A 155 -22.04 5.96 -10.28
C CYS A 155 -22.26 6.53 -11.67
N SER A 156 -21.76 7.74 -11.87
CA SER A 156 -21.77 8.42 -13.16
C SER A 156 -20.37 8.80 -13.60
N TYR A 157 -20.05 8.60 -14.88
CA TYR A 157 -18.79 9.06 -15.45
C TYR A 157 -18.69 10.58 -15.39
N LEU A 158 -17.57 11.08 -14.87
CA LEU A 158 -17.34 12.52 -14.78
C LEU A 158 -17.05 13.10 -16.17
N SER A 159 -17.58 14.28 -16.43
CA SER A 159 -17.28 15.06 -17.62
C SER A 159 -16.20 16.10 -17.33
N ASP A 160 -15.54 16.61 -18.37
CA ASP A 160 -14.54 17.69 -18.24
C ASP A 160 -15.21 19.06 -17.99
N ALA A 161 -14.41 20.04 -17.62
CA ALA A 161 -14.88 21.41 -17.39
C ALA A 161 -15.54 22.03 -18.63
N GLY A 162 -15.08 21.69 -19.85
CA GLY A 162 -15.68 22.15 -21.09
C GLY A 162 -17.07 21.58 -21.37
N SER A 163 -17.43 20.48 -20.75
CA SER A 163 -18.75 19.83 -20.82
C SER A 163 -19.67 20.21 -19.66
N THR A 164 -19.17 20.92 -18.64
CA THR A 164 -19.95 21.39 -17.49
C THR A 164 -20.80 22.58 -17.90
N LEU A 165 -22.12 22.48 -17.70
CA LEU A 165 -23.10 23.52 -18.03
C LEU A 165 -23.41 24.40 -16.82
N TYR A 166 -23.41 23.81 -15.62
CA TYR A 166 -23.64 24.50 -14.36
C TYR A 166 -22.90 23.86 -13.22
N MET A 167 -22.41 24.66 -12.28
CA MET A 167 -21.76 24.17 -11.07
C MET A 167 -21.91 25.17 -9.92
N ASP A 168 -22.61 24.77 -8.89
CA ASP A 168 -22.69 25.51 -7.64
C ASP A 168 -21.57 25.06 -6.68
N TRP A 169 -20.48 25.82 -6.67
CA TRP A 169 -19.31 25.51 -5.85
C TRP A 169 -19.57 25.55 -4.34
N SER A 170 -20.64 26.21 -3.88
CA SER A 170 -21.00 26.23 -2.46
C SER A 170 -21.50 24.85 -1.95
N LEU A 171 -21.79 23.92 -2.88
CA LEU A 171 -22.13 22.53 -2.60
C LEU A 171 -21.16 21.88 -1.60
N PHE A 172 -19.87 22.13 -1.73
CA PHE A 172 -18.83 21.51 -0.88
C PHE A 172 -18.77 22.09 0.54
N GLU A 173 -19.36 23.26 0.76
CA GLU A 173 -19.39 23.97 2.04
C GLU A 173 -20.72 23.76 2.80
N ARG A 174 -21.74 23.24 2.12
CA ARG A 174 -23.08 23.05 2.69
C ARG A 174 -23.24 21.66 3.32
N GLU A 175 -24.01 21.62 4.42
CA GLU A 175 -24.51 20.35 4.97
C GLU A 175 -25.82 19.94 4.27
N PRO A 176 -26.13 18.63 4.18
CA PRO A 176 -27.35 18.15 3.54
C PRO A 176 -28.59 18.62 4.31
N LYS A 177 -29.58 19.14 3.59
CA LYS A 177 -30.89 19.57 4.15
C LYS A 177 -31.75 18.38 4.61
N VAL A 178 -31.51 17.21 4.02
CA VAL A 178 -32.24 15.97 4.29
C VAL A 178 -31.26 14.79 4.38
N SER A 179 -31.45 13.96 5.39
CA SER A 179 -30.76 12.65 5.49
C SER A 179 -31.76 11.55 5.13
N LEU A 180 -31.74 11.11 3.88
CA LEU A 180 -32.55 9.95 3.46
C LEU A 180 -31.88 8.67 3.97
N ALA A 181 -32.69 7.78 4.58
CA ALA A 181 -32.16 6.46 4.95
C ALA A 181 -32.13 5.52 3.73
N PRO A 182 -31.09 4.69 3.54
CA PRO A 182 -31.12 3.62 2.55
C PRO A 182 -32.27 2.68 2.87
N GLN A 183 -33.25 2.57 1.99
CA GLN A 183 -34.31 1.57 2.14
C GLN A 183 -33.75 0.21 1.75
N THR A 184 -33.74 -0.74 2.66
CA THR A 184 -33.63 -2.17 2.32
C THR A 184 -34.84 -2.52 1.44
N PRO A 185 -34.67 -3.24 0.33
CA PRO A 185 -35.79 -3.67 -0.48
C PRO A 185 -36.71 -4.57 0.34
N SER A 186 -37.93 -4.12 0.61
CA SER A 186 -38.99 -4.91 1.21
C SER A 186 -39.51 -5.94 0.21
N PRO A 187 -39.75 -7.19 0.61
CA PRO A 187 -40.52 -8.14 -0.17
C PRO A 187 -41.98 -7.67 -0.16
N LYS A 188 -42.61 -7.65 -1.33
CA LYS A 188 -44.03 -7.41 -1.50
C LYS A 188 -44.86 -8.49 -0.80
N GLY A 189 -45.84 -8.12 -0.01
CA GLY A 189 -46.94 -9.00 0.41
C GLY A 189 -47.35 -8.80 1.86
N GLU A 190 -48.41 -8.04 2.05
CA GLU A 190 -49.48 -7.93 3.01
C GLU A 190 -49.47 -8.79 4.29
N GLY A 191 -49.78 -8.15 5.43
CA GLY A 191 -50.37 -8.79 6.61
C GLY A 191 -49.86 -8.26 7.93
N GLU A 192 -50.66 -7.41 8.57
CA GLU A 192 -50.52 -6.96 9.96
C GLU A 192 -50.45 -8.14 10.94
N SER A 193 -49.58 -8.10 11.95
CA SER A 193 -49.91 -8.02 13.37
C SER A 193 -48.70 -8.32 14.26
N ASP A 194 -48.54 -7.47 15.23
CA ASP A 194 -48.02 -7.57 16.60
C ASP A 194 -47.12 -8.74 17.02
N GLY A 195 -45.98 -8.38 17.63
CA GLY A 195 -45.32 -9.22 18.56
C GLY A 195 -43.79 -9.08 18.62
N GLU A 196 -43.32 -8.24 19.54
CA GLU A 196 -41.92 -8.25 19.99
C GLU A 196 -41.50 -9.67 20.38
N VAL A 197 -40.41 -10.16 19.75
CA VAL A 197 -39.51 -11.11 20.42
C VAL A 197 -38.08 -10.78 19.94
N VAL A 198 -37.33 -10.18 20.83
CA VAL A 198 -35.89 -10.04 20.77
C VAL A 198 -35.28 -11.46 20.86
N ASP A 199 -34.71 -11.95 19.78
CA ASP A 199 -33.88 -13.16 19.84
C ASP A 199 -32.40 -12.78 20.02
N GLN A 200 -31.98 -12.75 21.27
CA GLN A 200 -30.59 -12.76 21.72
C GLN A 200 -30.01 -14.15 21.53
N ARG A 201 -29.50 -14.48 20.35
CA ARG A 201 -28.61 -15.65 20.16
C ARG A 201 -27.60 -15.44 19.03
N GLU A 202 -26.83 -14.37 19.10
CA GLU A 202 -25.51 -14.30 18.46
C GLU A 202 -24.44 -14.37 19.55
N GLY A 203 -23.90 -15.53 19.74
CA GLY A 203 -22.78 -15.74 20.64
C GLY A 203 -22.77 -17.11 21.26
N LEU A 204 -22.17 -18.04 20.54
CA LEU A 204 -21.51 -19.26 21.01
C LEU A 204 -21.65 -20.35 19.93
N PHE A 205 -20.62 -20.44 19.07
CA PHE A 205 -20.13 -21.70 18.50
C PHE A 205 -19.16 -21.38 17.37
N GLY A 206 -17.86 -21.27 17.70
CA GLY A 206 -16.75 -21.31 16.73
C GLY A 206 -16.58 -22.77 16.25
N GLY A 207 -17.12 -23.05 15.07
CA GLY A 207 -16.85 -24.27 14.31
C GLY A 207 -16.81 -23.84 12.83
N GLN A 208 -15.75 -24.20 12.12
CA GLN A 208 -15.60 -23.89 10.68
C GLN A 208 -16.71 -24.57 9.89
N GLU A 209 -17.70 -23.80 9.47
CA GLU A 209 -18.80 -24.26 8.60
C GLU A 209 -18.39 -24.14 7.10
N GLU A 210 -17.27 -24.78 6.73
CA GLU A 210 -16.68 -24.68 5.40
C GLU A 210 -16.22 -26.05 4.88
N PHE A 211 -16.37 -26.26 3.59
CA PHE A 211 -15.81 -27.39 2.87
C PHE A 211 -14.84 -26.88 1.80
N GLN A 212 -13.56 -27.27 1.89
CA GLN A 212 -12.49 -26.83 1.00
C GLN A 212 -12.38 -25.30 0.86
N GLY A 213 -12.60 -24.56 1.96
CA GLY A 213 -12.55 -23.09 1.96
C GLY A 213 -13.82 -22.40 1.46
N LEU A 214 -14.87 -23.15 1.11
CA LEU A 214 -16.17 -22.63 0.68
C LEU A 214 -17.21 -22.85 1.78
N ARG A 215 -17.96 -21.80 2.13
CA ARG A 215 -19.04 -21.92 3.13
C ARG A 215 -20.16 -22.80 2.58
N TYR A 216 -20.68 -23.72 3.40
CA TYR A 216 -21.78 -24.59 3.02
C TYR A 216 -23.00 -23.85 2.45
N ALA A 217 -23.34 -22.70 3.03
CA ALA A 217 -24.46 -21.88 2.54
C ALA A 217 -24.23 -21.38 1.09
N VAL A 218 -22.98 -21.08 0.71
CA VAL A 218 -22.62 -20.66 -0.64
C VAL A 218 -22.73 -21.83 -1.62
N ILE A 219 -22.25 -23.00 -1.22
CA ILE A 219 -22.34 -24.23 -2.02
C ILE A 219 -23.82 -24.60 -2.24
N ALA A 220 -24.64 -24.56 -1.20
CA ALA A 220 -26.07 -24.86 -1.28
C ALA A 220 -26.81 -23.89 -2.23
N LYS A 221 -26.54 -22.59 -2.12
CA LYS A 221 -27.15 -21.56 -2.94
C LYS A 221 -26.77 -21.70 -4.42
N GLU A 222 -25.50 -21.94 -4.70
CA GLU A 222 -24.99 -22.08 -6.06
C GLU A 222 -25.51 -23.39 -6.69
N TRP A 223 -25.55 -24.47 -5.92
CA TRP A 223 -26.14 -25.71 -6.42
C TRP A 223 -27.61 -25.53 -6.80
N LEU A 224 -28.42 -24.83 -5.97
CA LEU A 224 -29.79 -24.51 -6.29
C LEU A 224 -29.88 -23.68 -7.58
N ARG A 225 -29.06 -22.65 -7.72
CA ARG A 225 -28.99 -21.83 -8.96
C ARG A 225 -28.73 -22.67 -10.20
N MET A 226 -27.78 -23.58 -10.14
CA MET A 226 -27.43 -24.47 -11.26
C MET A 226 -28.49 -25.54 -11.54
N ASN A 227 -29.35 -25.88 -10.57
CA ASN A 227 -30.34 -26.95 -10.65
C ASN A 227 -31.79 -26.44 -10.60
N GLY A 228 -32.06 -25.32 -11.27
CA GLY A 228 -33.42 -24.81 -11.50
C GLY A 228 -33.89 -23.77 -10.49
N GLY A 229 -32.97 -23.07 -9.82
CA GLY A 229 -33.25 -21.93 -8.93
C GLY A 229 -33.75 -22.30 -7.55
N GLU A 230 -34.17 -21.32 -6.77
CA GLU A 230 -34.70 -21.49 -5.41
C GLU A 230 -36.01 -22.26 -5.39
N PRO A 231 -36.30 -23.06 -4.31
CA PRO A 231 -37.52 -23.83 -4.20
C PRO A 231 -38.76 -22.93 -4.11
N VAL A 232 -39.77 -23.22 -4.95
CA VAL A 232 -41.08 -22.54 -4.90
C VAL A 232 -42.10 -23.37 -4.10
N GLU A 233 -43.21 -22.74 -3.70
CA GLU A 233 -44.28 -23.42 -2.96
C GLU A 233 -44.84 -24.60 -3.77
N GLY A 234 -44.95 -25.79 -3.14
CA GLY A 234 -45.32 -27.02 -3.78
C GLY A 234 -44.15 -27.94 -4.20
N GLU A 235 -42.96 -27.41 -4.46
CA GLU A 235 -41.77 -28.17 -4.87
C GLU A 235 -40.69 -28.23 -3.78
N ARG A 236 -40.87 -27.49 -2.65
CA ARG A 236 -39.85 -27.29 -1.61
C ARG A 236 -39.29 -28.60 -1.09
N ASN A 237 -40.14 -29.55 -0.71
CA ASN A 237 -39.70 -30.83 -0.13
C ASN A 237 -38.86 -31.64 -1.11
N ALA A 238 -39.26 -31.75 -2.36
CA ALA A 238 -38.54 -32.49 -3.38
C ALA A 238 -37.18 -31.91 -3.68
N LYS A 239 -37.12 -30.56 -3.81
CA LYS A 239 -35.89 -29.82 -4.15
C LYS A 239 -34.89 -29.78 -2.99
N LEU A 240 -35.38 -29.57 -1.75
CA LEU A 240 -34.54 -29.63 -0.56
C LEU A 240 -34.07 -31.04 -0.24
N TYR A 241 -34.91 -32.08 -0.48
CA TYR A 241 -34.47 -33.48 -0.39
C TYR A 241 -33.34 -33.77 -1.38
N LYS A 242 -33.48 -33.33 -2.61
CA LYS A 242 -32.42 -33.48 -3.62
C LYS A 242 -31.14 -32.74 -3.22
N LEU A 243 -31.23 -31.51 -2.70
CA LEU A 243 -30.08 -30.78 -2.16
C LEU A 243 -29.44 -31.51 -0.99
N ALA A 244 -30.22 -32.00 -0.01
CA ALA A 244 -29.73 -32.75 1.14
C ALA A 244 -28.97 -34.02 0.73
N THR A 245 -29.47 -34.75 -0.30
CA THR A 245 -28.78 -35.93 -0.84
C THR A 245 -27.44 -35.60 -1.51
N ARG A 246 -27.19 -34.35 -1.85
CA ARG A 246 -25.88 -33.82 -2.36
C ARG A 246 -25.00 -33.35 -1.22
N MET A 247 -25.52 -32.45 -0.41
CA MET A 247 -24.77 -31.86 0.69
C MET A 247 -24.25 -32.87 1.70
N ARG A 248 -24.90 -34.00 1.88
CA ARG A 248 -24.46 -35.08 2.80
C ARG A 248 -23.02 -35.58 2.51
N TYR A 249 -22.54 -35.51 1.25
CA TYR A 249 -21.19 -35.94 0.88
C TYR A 249 -20.10 -35.00 1.37
N ILE A 250 -20.41 -33.74 1.56
CA ILE A 250 -19.49 -32.73 2.06
C ILE A 250 -19.70 -32.46 3.57
N CYS A 251 -20.76 -32.97 4.14
CA CYS A 251 -21.06 -32.92 5.59
C CYS A 251 -20.76 -34.26 6.29
N ASP A 252 -19.95 -35.15 5.74
CA ASP A 252 -19.55 -36.46 6.27
C ASP A 252 -20.74 -37.35 6.66
N PHE A 253 -21.87 -37.23 5.98
CA PHE A 253 -23.14 -37.90 6.26
C PHE A 253 -23.68 -37.62 7.68
N ASN A 254 -23.26 -36.53 8.30
CA ASN A 254 -23.67 -36.12 9.63
C ASN A 254 -24.98 -35.32 9.57
N GLU A 255 -26.07 -35.93 10.11
CA GLU A 255 -27.41 -35.32 10.10
C GLU A 255 -27.47 -34.00 10.88
N ALA A 256 -26.74 -33.90 12.00
CA ALA A 256 -26.71 -32.67 12.81
C ALA A 256 -26.02 -31.51 12.08
N THR A 257 -24.95 -31.81 11.36
CA THR A 257 -24.27 -30.82 10.48
C THR A 257 -25.18 -30.39 9.35
N LEU A 258 -25.81 -31.33 8.64
CA LEU A 258 -26.76 -31.04 7.58
C LEU A 258 -27.95 -30.18 8.06
N LEU A 259 -28.52 -30.50 9.23
CA LEU A 259 -29.64 -29.76 9.81
C LEU A 259 -29.27 -28.27 10.08
N ARG A 260 -28.01 -28.02 10.44
CA ARG A 260 -27.50 -26.71 10.74
C ARG A 260 -27.19 -25.89 9.46
N VAL A 261 -26.67 -26.57 8.41
CA VAL A 261 -26.17 -25.86 7.21
C VAL A 261 -27.18 -25.79 6.04
N MET A 262 -28.24 -26.62 6.08
CA MET A 262 -29.25 -26.63 5.02
C MET A 262 -30.22 -25.46 5.11
N PRO A 263 -30.47 -24.77 3.97
CA PRO A 263 -31.47 -23.69 3.92
C PRO A 263 -32.89 -24.26 4.08
N ARG A 264 -33.75 -23.59 4.82
CA ARG A 264 -35.09 -24.09 5.18
C ARG A 264 -36.21 -23.68 4.20
N TYR A 265 -36.13 -22.55 3.58
CA TYR A 265 -37.13 -21.99 2.68
C TYR A 265 -38.58 -22.10 3.22
N GLY A 266 -38.78 -21.90 4.52
CA GLY A 266 -40.07 -21.96 5.17
C GLY A 266 -40.57 -23.38 5.59
N LEU A 267 -39.75 -24.45 5.48
CA LEU A 267 -40.05 -25.75 6.06
C LEU A 267 -39.90 -25.71 7.60
N GLY A 268 -40.83 -26.35 8.27
CA GLY A 268 -40.79 -26.54 9.72
C GLY A 268 -39.64 -27.43 10.17
N GLU A 269 -39.21 -27.29 11.42
CA GLU A 269 -38.05 -28.03 11.96
C GLU A 269 -38.23 -29.57 11.93
N GLU A 270 -39.38 -30.05 12.33
CA GLU A 270 -39.69 -31.47 12.30
C GLU A 270 -39.74 -32.08 10.90
N GLU A 271 -40.18 -31.26 9.92
CA GLU A 271 -40.22 -31.65 8.54
C GLU A 271 -38.83 -31.70 7.92
N MET A 272 -37.98 -30.74 8.29
CA MET A 272 -36.59 -30.69 7.87
C MET A 272 -35.77 -31.87 8.46
N VAL A 273 -35.99 -32.23 9.73
CA VAL A 273 -35.34 -33.40 10.37
C VAL A 273 -35.73 -34.69 9.64
N ARG A 274 -37.01 -34.88 9.33
CA ARG A 274 -37.49 -36.06 8.56
C ARG A 274 -36.89 -36.11 7.16
N LEU A 275 -36.80 -34.98 6.49
CA LEU A 275 -36.20 -34.85 5.16
C LEU A 275 -34.73 -35.23 5.17
N ILE A 276 -33.96 -34.68 6.10
CA ILE A 276 -32.51 -34.95 6.24
C ILE A 276 -32.25 -36.42 6.63
N HIS A 277 -33.00 -36.95 7.57
CA HIS A 277 -32.90 -38.36 7.93
C HIS A 277 -33.17 -39.29 6.73
N SER A 278 -34.20 -39.00 5.95
CA SER A 278 -34.51 -39.73 4.74
C SER A 278 -33.40 -39.58 3.69
N ALA A 279 -32.84 -38.39 3.52
CA ALA A 279 -31.73 -38.14 2.60
C ALA A 279 -30.47 -38.91 3.02
N CYS A 280 -30.10 -38.93 4.29
CA CYS A 280 -28.94 -39.66 4.81
C CYS A 280 -29.08 -41.15 4.73
N SER A 281 -30.30 -41.67 4.93
CA SER A 281 -30.63 -43.10 4.88
C SER A 281 -30.80 -43.63 3.44
N SER A 282 -30.93 -42.78 2.44
CA SER A 282 -31.12 -43.18 1.04
C SER A 282 -29.87 -43.83 0.44
N MET A 283 -30.04 -44.61 -0.65
CA MET A 283 -28.96 -45.31 -1.34
C MET A 283 -27.77 -44.41 -1.65
N ARG A 284 -26.54 -44.84 -1.37
CA ARG A 284 -25.30 -44.08 -1.51
C ARG A 284 -24.55 -44.47 -2.77
N SER A 285 -24.07 -43.53 -3.54
CA SER A 285 -23.00 -43.77 -4.54
C SER A 285 -21.63 -43.78 -3.82
N VAL A 286 -20.67 -44.51 -4.38
CA VAL A 286 -19.30 -44.58 -3.83
C VAL A 286 -18.55 -43.28 -3.99
N SER A 287 -18.95 -42.46 -4.95
CA SER A 287 -18.31 -41.17 -5.28
C SER A 287 -19.30 -40.01 -5.10
N MET A 288 -18.75 -38.83 -4.85
CA MET A 288 -19.49 -37.55 -4.81
C MET A 288 -20.27 -37.36 -6.11
N PRO A 289 -21.56 -36.99 -6.06
CA PRO A 289 -22.35 -36.72 -7.28
C PRO A 289 -21.73 -35.62 -8.16
N LYS A 290 -21.78 -35.87 -9.46
CA LYS A 290 -21.14 -34.99 -10.45
C LYS A 290 -21.66 -33.54 -10.39
N ASP A 291 -22.98 -33.36 -10.22
CA ASP A 291 -23.63 -32.06 -10.11
C ASP A 291 -23.15 -31.23 -8.89
N LEU A 292 -22.79 -31.90 -7.78
CA LEU A 292 -22.18 -31.22 -6.63
C LEU A 292 -20.71 -30.89 -6.88
N ASN A 293 -19.97 -31.80 -7.49
CA ASN A 293 -18.56 -31.56 -7.85
C ASN A 293 -18.44 -30.38 -8.83
N ASP A 294 -19.28 -30.38 -9.88
CA ASP A 294 -19.31 -29.29 -10.86
C ASP A 294 -19.66 -27.94 -10.21
N THR A 295 -20.50 -27.94 -9.16
CA THR A 295 -20.82 -26.73 -8.39
C THR A 295 -19.61 -26.24 -7.59
N ILE A 296 -18.91 -27.15 -6.91
CA ILE A 296 -17.71 -26.83 -6.12
C ILE A 296 -16.60 -26.31 -7.04
N ASP A 297 -16.35 -27.01 -8.16
CA ASP A 297 -15.37 -26.60 -9.15
C ASP A 297 -15.69 -25.22 -9.76
N THR A 298 -16.97 -24.93 -9.99
CA THR A 298 -17.43 -23.61 -10.48
C THR A 298 -17.17 -22.54 -9.44
N LEU A 299 -17.50 -22.78 -8.17
CA LEU A 299 -17.24 -21.83 -7.09
C LEU A 299 -15.75 -21.62 -6.83
N GLN A 300 -14.93 -22.67 -6.95
CA GLN A 300 -13.48 -22.58 -6.84
C GLN A 300 -12.88 -21.79 -7.99
N LYS A 301 -13.37 -21.99 -9.23
CA LYS A 301 -13.00 -21.16 -10.39
C LYS A 301 -13.46 -19.72 -10.24
N MET A 302 -14.71 -19.49 -9.85
CA MET A 302 -15.22 -18.14 -9.57
C MET A 302 -14.46 -17.45 -8.43
N SER A 303 -14.05 -18.20 -7.40
CA SER A 303 -13.20 -17.64 -6.34
C SER A 303 -11.77 -17.41 -6.82
N ALA A 304 -11.25 -18.22 -7.73
CA ALA A 304 -9.96 -18.01 -8.39
C ALA A 304 -10.02 -16.82 -9.37
N ASP A 305 -11.08 -16.74 -10.19
CA ASP A 305 -11.32 -15.62 -11.11
C ASP A 305 -11.58 -14.31 -10.35
N VAL A 306 -12.30 -14.36 -9.22
CA VAL A 306 -12.48 -13.20 -8.32
C VAL A 306 -11.18 -12.84 -7.62
N ILE A 307 -10.34 -13.84 -7.30
CA ILE A 307 -8.99 -13.60 -6.75
C ILE A 307 -8.09 -13.01 -7.84
N GLU A 308 -8.17 -13.47 -9.10
CA GLU A 308 -7.43 -12.89 -10.22
C GLU A 308 -7.94 -11.47 -10.58
N GLU A 309 -9.24 -11.20 -10.57
CA GLU A 309 -9.80 -9.84 -10.72
C GLU A 309 -9.51 -8.95 -9.48
N GLU A 310 -9.54 -9.50 -8.26
CA GLU A 310 -9.17 -8.78 -7.03
C GLU A 310 -7.64 -8.54 -6.95
N GLU A 311 -6.81 -9.39 -7.52
CA GLU A 311 -5.35 -9.21 -7.57
C GLU A 311 -4.93 -8.18 -8.64
N GLU A 312 -5.66 -8.01 -9.75
CA GLU A 312 -5.45 -6.91 -10.70
C GLU A 312 -5.89 -5.54 -10.12
N ASP A 313 -6.91 -5.50 -9.25
CA ASP A 313 -7.38 -4.28 -8.58
C ASP A 313 -6.55 -3.90 -7.32
N LEU A 314 -5.61 -4.74 -6.88
CA LEU A 314 -4.84 -4.54 -5.65
C LEU A 314 -3.83 -3.39 -5.71
N VAL A 315 -3.60 -2.80 -6.87
CA VAL A 315 -2.60 -1.73 -7.04
C VAL A 315 -3.22 -0.50 -7.69
N ASP A 316 -3.95 0.29 -6.90
CA ASP A 316 -4.42 1.61 -7.31
C ASP A 316 -3.29 2.65 -7.26
N GLU A 317 -3.18 3.50 -8.28
CA GLU A 317 -2.18 4.58 -8.35
C GLU A 317 -2.30 5.57 -7.18
N THR A 318 -3.48 5.70 -6.56
CA THR A 318 -3.71 6.52 -5.35
C THR A 318 -3.15 5.91 -4.07
N CYS A 319 -2.86 4.60 -4.02
CA CYS A 319 -2.16 3.95 -2.90
C CYS A 319 -0.70 4.41 -2.76
N THR A 320 -0.14 5.09 -3.75
CA THR A 320 1.28 5.46 -3.76
C THR A 320 1.64 6.61 -2.81
N GLU A 321 0.71 7.50 -2.51
CA GLU A 321 0.93 8.65 -1.62
C GLU A 321 0.42 8.39 -0.20
N ARG A 322 -0.57 7.53 -0.02
CA ARG A 322 -1.13 7.21 1.29
C ARG A 322 -0.37 6.05 1.94
N VAL A 323 -0.04 6.21 3.22
CA VAL A 323 0.52 5.11 4.01
C VAL A 323 -0.54 4.01 4.17
N PRO A 324 -0.25 2.77 3.74
CA PRO A 324 -1.18 1.65 3.85
C PRO A 324 -1.36 1.22 5.32
N PRO A 325 -2.28 0.30 5.61
CA PRO A 325 -2.31 -0.37 6.90
C PRO A 325 -0.93 -0.95 7.24
N LEU A 326 -0.41 -0.63 8.42
CA LEU A 326 0.92 -1.05 8.85
C LEU A 326 0.84 -2.29 9.76
N PRO A 327 1.82 -3.22 9.68
CA PRO A 327 1.97 -4.29 10.64
C PRO A 327 2.13 -3.75 12.07
N PRO A 328 1.79 -4.55 13.10
CA PRO A 328 1.68 -4.05 14.48
C PRO A 328 2.86 -3.21 14.94
N VAL A 329 4.10 -3.70 14.82
CA VAL A 329 5.29 -2.97 15.31
C VAL A 329 5.52 -1.66 14.56
N PHE A 330 5.35 -1.64 13.24
CA PHE A 330 5.47 -0.41 12.44
C PHE A 330 4.40 0.61 12.84
N LYS A 331 3.18 0.15 13.09
CA LYS A 331 2.03 0.97 13.47
C LYS A 331 2.25 1.68 14.80
N GLU A 332 2.82 1.00 15.80
CA GLU A 332 3.02 1.59 17.12
C GLU A 332 4.02 2.76 17.05
N TRP A 333 5.13 2.60 16.37
CA TRP A 333 6.08 3.70 16.16
C TRP A 333 5.53 4.81 15.27
N TYR A 334 4.79 4.47 14.22
CA TYR A 334 4.12 5.43 13.34
C TYR A 334 3.13 6.32 14.11
N ASN A 335 2.36 5.75 15.04
CA ASN A 335 1.36 6.48 15.81
C ASN A 335 1.96 7.52 16.76
N VAL A 336 3.14 7.25 17.33
CA VAL A 336 3.82 8.16 18.26
C VAL A 336 4.78 9.13 17.56
N ALA A 337 5.05 8.94 16.28
CA ALA A 337 5.94 9.80 15.51
C ALA A 337 5.26 11.12 15.10
N PRO A 338 5.98 12.26 15.14
CA PRO A 338 5.52 13.50 14.51
C PRO A 338 5.29 13.30 13.01
N GLU A 339 4.43 14.10 12.37
CA GLU A 339 3.98 13.90 10.99
C GLU A 339 5.13 13.72 9.99
N ASP A 340 6.11 14.61 10.00
CA ASP A 340 7.27 14.55 9.09
C ASP A 340 8.17 13.31 9.32
N PHE A 341 8.01 12.61 10.45
CA PHE A 341 8.82 11.44 10.84
C PHE A 341 8.12 10.12 10.60
N LYS A 342 6.83 10.09 10.32
CA LYS A 342 6.01 8.88 10.20
C LYS A 342 6.53 7.92 9.10
N VAL A 343 6.77 8.43 7.91
CA VAL A 343 7.34 7.62 6.81
C VAL A 343 8.80 7.25 7.10
N PRO A 344 9.69 8.17 7.49
CA PRO A 344 11.06 7.83 7.88
C PRO A 344 11.15 6.77 8.97
N VAL A 345 10.35 6.85 10.02
CA VAL A 345 10.38 5.86 11.12
C VAL A 345 9.99 4.47 10.63
N THR A 346 8.98 4.37 9.77
CA THR A 346 8.52 3.09 9.21
C THR A 346 9.59 2.45 8.34
N LEU A 347 10.19 3.20 7.43
CA LEU A 347 11.19 2.64 6.51
C LEU A 347 12.52 2.32 7.21
N CYS A 348 12.92 3.08 8.23
CA CYS A 348 14.12 2.81 9.01
C CYS A 348 14.03 1.54 9.89
N GLN A 349 12.83 1.04 10.18
CA GLN A 349 12.66 -0.23 10.90
C GLN A 349 12.98 -1.46 10.03
N LEU A 350 12.88 -1.36 8.70
CA LEU A 350 13.06 -2.51 7.81
C LEU A 350 14.37 -3.28 8.03
N PRO A 351 15.56 -2.65 8.08
CA PRO A 351 16.82 -3.37 8.32
C PRO A 351 16.93 -3.92 9.74
N ILE A 352 16.28 -3.31 10.73
CA ILE A 352 16.23 -3.77 12.12
C ILE A 352 15.44 -5.08 12.19
N LEU A 353 14.19 -5.04 11.69
CA LEU A 353 13.28 -6.20 11.69
C LEU A 353 13.80 -7.31 10.76
N GLY A 354 14.38 -6.94 9.61
CA GLY A 354 15.04 -7.89 8.72
C GLY A 354 16.19 -8.64 9.38
N THR A 355 16.88 -7.99 10.32
CA THR A 355 17.94 -8.64 11.10
C THR A 355 17.36 -9.66 12.09
N LEU A 356 16.27 -9.34 12.76
CA LEU A 356 15.61 -10.29 13.66
C LEU A 356 15.00 -11.45 12.87
N GLY A 357 14.33 -11.18 11.75
CA GLY A 357 13.73 -12.19 10.87
C GLY A 357 14.70 -12.89 9.92
N SER A 358 15.94 -13.10 10.31
CA SER A 358 17.03 -13.60 9.45
C SER A 358 16.75 -14.92 8.75
N ARG A 359 15.89 -15.78 9.30
CA ARG A 359 15.61 -17.12 8.76
C ARG A 359 14.37 -17.17 7.87
N LEU A 360 13.66 -16.05 7.71
CA LEU A 360 12.55 -15.94 6.76
C LEU A 360 13.06 -16.04 5.33
N ARG A 361 12.35 -16.81 4.51
CA ARG A 361 12.66 -16.98 3.08
C ARG A 361 11.37 -16.96 2.26
N ALA A 362 11.42 -16.38 1.08
CA ALA A 362 10.32 -16.44 0.11
C ALA A 362 10.86 -16.43 -1.32
N ARG A 363 10.16 -17.11 -2.21
CA ARG A 363 10.50 -17.16 -3.64
C ARG A 363 9.96 -15.92 -4.34
N TYR A 364 10.86 -15.19 -5.02
CA TYR A 364 10.52 -13.98 -5.77
C TYR A 364 10.27 -14.30 -7.27
N LEU A 365 9.89 -13.29 -8.04
CA LEU A 365 9.64 -13.35 -9.49
C LEU A 365 10.83 -13.88 -10.33
N ASP A 366 12.05 -13.69 -9.86
CA ASP A 366 13.27 -14.20 -10.50
C ASP A 366 13.50 -15.70 -10.27
N GLY A 367 12.64 -16.36 -9.50
CA GLY A 367 12.76 -17.76 -9.13
C GLY A 367 13.68 -18.04 -7.95
N GLU A 368 14.39 -17.03 -7.45
CA GLU A 368 15.36 -17.16 -6.37
C GLU A 368 14.71 -16.99 -4.98
N MET A 369 15.35 -17.60 -3.98
CA MET A 369 14.93 -17.48 -2.58
C MET A 369 15.51 -16.23 -1.95
N HIS A 370 14.67 -15.25 -1.67
CA HIS A 370 15.07 -14.01 -1.02
C HIS A 370 14.99 -14.09 0.51
N SER A 371 15.80 -13.25 1.18
CA SER A 371 15.73 -12.99 2.62
C SER A 371 15.48 -11.51 2.89
N PRO A 372 15.04 -11.11 4.10
CA PRO A 372 14.76 -9.71 4.44
C PRO A 372 16.04 -8.90 4.65
N SER A 373 16.81 -8.71 3.57
CA SER A 373 18.06 -7.95 3.53
C SER A 373 17.83 -6.53 3.02
N PHE A 374 18.27 -5.52 3.78
CA PHE A 374 18.03 -4.11 3.47
C PHE A 374 19.29 -3.27 3.69
N LEU A 375 19.57 -2.39 2.74
CA LEU A 375 20.51 -1.29 2.88
C LEU A 375 19.70 0.00 2.93
N VAL A 376 19.63 0.64 4.08
CA VAL A 376 18.83 1.87 4.28
C VAL A 376 19.74 3.04 4.58
N SER A 377 19.50 4.17 3.92
CA SER A 377 20.22 5.41 4.15
C SER A 377 19.26 6.57 4.42
N LEU A 378 19.29 7.09 5.67
CA LEU A 378 18.49 8.24 6.09
C LEU A 378 19.24 9.53 5.80
N GLU A 379 18.76 10.28 4.83
CA GLU A 379 19.24 11.63 4.53
C GLU A 379 18.44 12.66 5.30
N ALA A 380 19.13 13.47 6.09
CA ALA A 380 18.51 14.50 6.91
C ALA A 380 19.41 15.72 7.04
N PRO A 381 18.89 16.95 6.96
CA PRO A 381 19.64 18.17 7.26
C PRO A 381 20.26 18.14 8.67
N GLN A 382 21.19 19.06 8.95
CA GLN A 382 21.73 19.21 10.30
C GLN A 382 20.61 19.63 11.26
N ALA A 383 20.67 19.11 12.50
CA ALA A 383 19.70 19.40 13.57
C ALA A 383 18.23 19.06 13.25
N SER A 384 17.96 18.18 12.27
CA SER A 384 16.61 17.77 11.88
C SER A 384 15.98 16.68 12.74
N GLY A 385 16.62 16.24 13.83
CA GLY A 385 16.06 15.25 14.75
C GLY A 385 16.29 13.78 14.36
N LYS A 386 17.29 13.47 13.51
CA LYS A 386 17.64 12.10 13.08
C LYS A 386 17.99 11.11 14.21
N SER A 387 18.19 11.60 15.45
CA SER A 387 18.47 10.78 16.64
C SER A 387 17.35 9.81 17.01
N PHE A 388 16.16 9.95 16.43
CA PHE A 388 15.08 8.96 16.61
C PHE A 388 15.53 7.54 16.19
N VAL A 389 16.41 7.42 15.20
CA VAL A 389 16.97 6.15 14.72
C VAL A 389 17.60 5.37 15.87
N ARG A 390 18.43 6.05 16.69
CA ARG A 390 19.07 5.40 17.84
C ARG A 390 18.04 4.88 18.84
N ARG A 391 17.02 5.68 19.15
CA ARG A 391 15.95 5.28 20.07
C ARG A 391 15.24 4.00 19.62
N ILE A 392 14.90 3.88 18.32
CA ILE A 392 14.25 2.68 17.79
C ILE A 392 15.20 1.48 17.82
N VAL A 393 16.45 1.66 17.36
CA VAL A 393 17.48 0.61 17.36
C VAL A 393 17.75 0.12 18.80
N ASP A 394 17.86 1.02 19.76
CA ASP A 394 18.12 0.64 21.16
C ASP A 394 16.93 -0.13 21.76
N TYR A 395 15.71 0.24 21.40
CA TYR A 395 14.50 -0.42 21.89
C TYR A 395 14.28 -1.79 21.21
N GLU A 396 14.24 -1.83 19.87
CA GLU A 396 13.88 -3.05 19.13
C GLU A 396 15.00 -4.12 19.16
N LEU A 397 16.25 -3.73 19.26
CA LEU A 397 17.39 -4.67 19.34
C LEU A 397 17.90 -4.87 20.77
N ALA A 398 17.15 -4.48 21.80
CA ALA A 398 17.59 -4.64 23.19
C ALA A 398 17.94 -6.10 23.54
N GLY A 399 17.09 -7.05 23.14
CA GLY A 399 17.30 -8.48 23.34
C GLY A 399 18.53 -9.00 22.60
N LEU A 400 18.68 -8.63 21.30
CA LEU A 400 19.83 -8.99 20.49
C LEU A 400 21.13 -8.43 21.07
N LYS A 401 21.16 -7.17 21.50
CA LYS A 401 22.33 -6.53 22.11
C LYS A 401 22.74 -7.24 23.39
N LYS A 402 21.77 -7.62 24.24
CA LYS A 402 22.02 -8.36 25.47
C LYS A 402 22.68 -9.73 25.17
N HIS A 403 22.16 -10.45 24.17
CA HIS A 403 22.77 -11.70 23.70
C HIS A 403 24.19 -11.45 23.20
N ASP A 404 24.40 -10.47 22.34
CA ASP A 404 25.73 -10.14 21.80
C ASP A 404 26.74 -9.75 22.90
N ASP A 405 26.30 -9.09 23.96
CA ASP A 405 27.16 -8.73 25.09
C ASP A 405 27.65 -9.98 25.87
N MET A 406 26.78 -10.97 26.05
CA MET A 406 27.16 -12.27 26.63
C MET A 406 28.18 -13.00 25.74
N GLU A 407 27.96 -13.00 24.42
CA GLU A 407 28.90 -13.61 23.46
C GLU A 407 30.24 -12.87 23.43
N ARG A 408 30.23 -11.54 23.52
CA ARG A 408 31.47 -10.72 23.62
C ARG A 408 32.24 -11.03 24.90
N GLU A 409 31.56 -11.33 25.99
CA GLU A 409 32.25 -11.67 27.24
C GLU A 409 32.96 -13.02 27.11
N LYS A 410 32.37 -14.04 26.46
CA LYS A 410 33.03 -15.30 26.13
C LYS A 410 34.34 -15.08 25.31
N GLU A 411 34.29 -14.16 24.33
CA GLU A 411 35.50 -13.80 23.55
C GLU A 411 36.56 -13.11 24.42
N ARG A 412 36.16 -12.16 25.30
CA ARG A 412 37.10 -11.46 26.19
C ARG A 412 37.78 -12.39 27.18
N GLU A 413 37.03 -13.31 27.77
CA GLU A 413 37.59 -14.32 28.67
C GLU A 413 38.62 -15.19 27.97
N TYR A 414 38.33 -15.66 26.75
CA TYR A 414 39.24 -16.43 25.94
C TYR A 414 40.51 -15.63 25.60
N GLU A 415 40.36 -14.38 25.15
CA GLU A 415 41.49 -13.50 24.85
C GLU A 415 42.33 -13.18 26.08
N LYS A 416 41.72 -13.04 27.26
CA LYS A 416 42.42 -12.83 28.52
C LYS A 416 43.30 -14.04 28.85
N LYS A 417 42.75 -15.24 28.80
CA LYS A 417 43.49 -16.49 29.01
C LYS A 417 44.65 -16.63 28.01
N LEU A 418 44.41 -16.28 26.73
CA LEU A 418 45.44 -16.29 25.69
C LEU A 418 46.57 -15.32 25.97
N ARG A 419 46.28 -14.10 26.46
CA ARG A 419 47.30 -13.10 26.86
C ARG A 419 48.11 -13.56 28.06
N GLU A 420 47.48 -14.14 29.06
CA GLU A 420 48.15 -14.68 30.24
C GLU A 420 49.18 -15.76 29.87
N ILE A 421 48.84 -16.68 28.95
CA ILE A 421 49.79 -17.72 28.48
C ILE A 421 50.90 -17.10 27.64
N ASN A 422 50.60 -16.12 26.77
CA ASN A 422 51.62 -15.45 25.98
C ASN A 422 52.64 -14.65 26.83
N LEU A 423 52.21 -14.20 28.01
CA LEU A 423 53.09 -13.51 28.98
C LEU A 423 53.98 -14.48 29.78
N THR A 424 53.56 -15.73 29.97
CA THR A 424 54.43 -16.78 30.54
C THR A 424 55.48 -17.13 29.48
N LYS A 425 56.77 -16.85 29.75
CA LYS A 425 57.92 -17.00 28.86
C LYS A 425 58.19 -18.44 28.36
N THR A 426 57.29 -19.37 28.57
CA THR A 426 57.36 -20.75 28.11
C THR A 426 57.00 -20.82 26.65
N LYS A 427 57.85 -21.40 25.78
CA LYS A 427 57.57 -21.67 24.36
C LYS A 427 56.41 -22.68 24.25
N VAL A 428 55.19 -22.20 24.26
CA VAL A 428 53.97 -23.04 24.07
C VAL A 428 53.70 -23.12 22.59
N THR A 429 53.73 -24.31 22.01
CA THR A 429 53.32 -24.54 20.61
C THR A 429 51.81 -24.33 20.45
N VAL A 430 51.33 -24.06 19.23
CA VAL A 430 49.89 -23.81 18.95
C VAL A 430 49.01 -24.95 19.47
N LYS A 431 49.43 -26.22 19.28
CA LYS A 431 48.70 -27.41 19.83
C LYS A 431 48.57 -27.39 21.35
N ASN A 432 49.62 -27.05 22.06
CA ASN A 432 49.59 -26.99 23.51
C ASN A 432 48.81 -25.81 24.04
N LYS A 433 48.61 -24.74 23.22
CA LYS A 433 47.71 -23.60 23.58
C LYS A 433 46.27 -24.02 23.59
N GLU A 434 45.79 -24.73 22.57
CA GLU A 434 44.42 -25.24 22.49
C GLU A 434 44.09 -26.25 23.59
N GLU A 435 45.07 -27.09 24.00
CA GLU A 435 44.93 -28.03 25.11
C GLU A 435 44.76 -27.33 26.47
N ILE A 436 45.40 -26.16 26.65
CA ILE A 436 45.37 -25.41 27.92
C ILE A 436 44.17 -24.47 28.01
N ILE A 437 43.79 -23.79 26.92
CA ILE A 437 42.77 -22.77 26.92
C ILE A 437 41.40 -23.32 26.45
N GLY A 438 41.41 -24.42 25.72
CA GLY A 438 40.30 -24.90 24.93
C GLY A 438 40.24 -24.30 23.53
N SER A 439 39.37 -24.79 22.68
CA SER A 439 39.12 -24.23 21.37
C SER A 439 38.54 -22.81 21.47
N ARG A 440 38.82 -21.98 20.47
CA ARG A 440 38.22 -20.63 20.41
C ARG A 440 36.71 -20.74 20.41
N PRO A 441 35.99 -19.99 21.30
CA PRO A 441 34.56 -20.05 21.33
C PRO A 441 33.94 -19.56 19.99
N GLN A 442 32.99 -20.32 19.46
CA GLN A 442 32.20 -19.88 18.32
C GLN A 442 31.10 -18.96 18.86
N THR A 443 31.23 -17.68 18.59
CA THR A 443 30.35 -16.65 19.10
C THR A 443 29.48 -16.07 18.01
N ILE A 444 28.18 -15.95 18.27
CA ILE A 444 27.22 -15.33 17.36
C ILE A 444 26.99 -13.86 17.79
N ILE A 445 27.69 -12.94 17.14
CA ILE A 445 27.58 -11.51 17.41
C ILE A 445 27.03 -10.83 16.16
N ARG A 446 25.84 -10.26 16.25
CA ARG A 446 25.07 -9.76 15.11
C ARG A 446 25.01 -8.23 15.04
N PHE A 447 25.04 -7.52 16.17
CA PHE A 447 25.12 -6.07 16.22
C PHE A 447 26.57 -5.64 16.14
N VAL A 448 26.98 -5.06 15.01
CA VAL A 448 28.40 -4.82 14.69
C VAL A 448 28.68 -3.34 14.38
N PRO A 449 29.89 -2.82 14.66
CA PRO A 449 30.25 -1.46 14.27
C PRO A 449 30.22 -1.25 12.77
N ALA A 450 29.64 -0.15 12.31
CA ALA A 450 29.61 0.23 10.89
C ALA A 450 31.02 0.47 10.30
N THR A 451 32.03 0.71 11.15
CA THR A 451 33.43 0.93 10.77
C THR A 451 34.31 -0.33 10.83
N MET A 452 33.65 -1.49 10.97
CA MET A 452 34.34 -2.80 11.06
C MET A 452 35.04 -3.13 9.74
N SER A 453 36.28 -3.62 9.79
CA SER A 453 37.03 -4.05 8.58
C SER A 453 36.31 -5.19 7.85
N ILE A 454 36.50 -5.29 6.53
CA ILE A 454 35.89 -6.34 5.70
C ILE A 454 36.28 -7.72 6.21
N THR A 455 37.56 -7.95 6.52
CA THR A 455 38.02 -9.22 7.10
C THR A 455 37.23 -9.59 8.35
N LYS A 456 37.00 -8.64 9.27
CA LYS A 456 36.20 -8.90 10.48
C LYS A 456 34.72 -9.10 10.18
N LEU A 457 34.18 -8.40 9.16
CA LEU A 457 32.82 -8.61 8.66
C LEU A 457 32.64 -10.05 8.18
N LEU A 458 33.56 -10.57 7.36
CA LEU A 458 33.53 -11.95 6.87
C LEU A 458 33.63 -12.96 8.01
N MET A 459 34.52 -12.73 8.97
CA MET A 459 34.64 -13.59 10.17
C MET A 459 33.32 -13.62 10.96
N ARG A 460 32.68 -12.45 11.19
CA ARG A 460 31.40 -12.38 11.91
C ARG A 460 30.28 -13.05 11.13
N THR A 461 30.27 -12.87 9.80
CA THR A 461 29.26 -13.52 8.93
C THR A 461 29.41 -15.04 8.96
N ALA A 462 30.62 -15.55 8.89
CA ALA A 462 30.91 -17.00 9.02
C ALA A 462 30.43 -17.56 10.37
N SER A 463 30.73 -16.86 11.47
CA SER A 463 30.31 -17.25 12.82
C SER A 463 28.77 -17.13 13.02
N ALA A 464 28.10 -16.27 12.29
CA ALA A 464 26.66 -16.03 12.43
C ALA A 464 25.79 -17.13 11.78
N GLN A 465 26.35 -18.11 11.09
CA GLN A 465 25.67 -19.30 10.56
C GLN A 465 24.43 -18.97 9.69
N GLY A 466 24.53 -17.90 8.88
CA GLY A 466 23.46 -17.43 8.00
C GLY A 466 22.40 -16.54 8.66
N LEU A 467 22.66 -16.09 9.89
CA LEU A 467 21.92 -14.99 10.51
C LEU A 467 22.44 -13.65 9.98
N HIS A 468 21.54 -12.65 9.90
CA HIS A 468 21.92 -11.32 9.45
C HIS A 468 22.67 -10.55 10.53
N LEU A 469 23.76 -9.92 10.12
CA LEU A 469 24.43 -8.89 10.89
C LEU A 469 23.70 -7.54 10.69
N PHE A 470 23.82 -6.65 11.65
CA PHE A 470 23.28 -5.30 11.58
C PHE A 470 24.30 -4.25 12.00
N ALA A 471 24.41 -3.20 11.20
CA ALA A 471 25.15 -2.00 11.57
C ALA A 471 24.34 -0.74 11.41
N VAL A 472 24.52 0.18 12.37
CA VAL A 472 23.96 1.52 12.32
C VAL A 472 25.05 2.56 12.45
N SER A 473 24.94 3.66 11.72
CA SER A 473 25.78 4.85 11.89
C SER A 473 24.93 6.11 11.82
N GLU A 474 24.97 6.92 12.84
CA GLU A 474 24.30 8.23 12.84
C GLU A 474 25.00 9.27 11.93
N GLU A 475 26.24 8.97 11.55
CA GLU A 475 27.11 9.81 10.71
C GLU A 475 27.80 8.95 9.64
N ILE A 476 27.24 8.90 8.43
CA ILE A 476 27.79 8.11 7.30
C ILE A 476 29.22 8.55 6.93
N ASP A 477 29.59 9.81 7.19
CA ASP A 477 30.95 10.31 6.98
C ASP A 477 31.99 9.54 7.79
N THR A 478 31.65 9.04 8.99
CA THR A 478 32.54 8.21 9.80
C THR A 478 32.82 6.88 9.10
N VAL A 479 31.80 6.28 8.52
CA VAL A 479 31.92 5.05 7.72
C VAL A 479 32.79 5.32 6.49
N TYR A 480 32.51 6.39 5.75
CA TYR A 480 33.29 6.78 4.56
C TYR A 480 34.78 6.99 4.88
N LYS A 481 35.08 7.72 5.95
CA LYS A 481 36.47 7.97 6.38
C LYS A 481 37.19 6.67 6.73
N SER A 482 36.54 5.72 7.38
CA SER A 482 37.10 4.42 7.76
C SER A 482 37.46 3.59 6.55
N PHE A 483 36.72 3.68 5.47
CA PHE A 483 36.94 2.89 4.25
C PHE A 483 37.53 3.69 3.09
N LYS A 484 37.97 4.94 3.28
CA LYS A 484 38.42 5.81 2.19
C LYS A 484 39.50 5.15 1.27
N ARG A 485 40.35 4.29 1.81
CA ARG A 485 41.39 3.59 1.03
C ARG A 485 40.91 2.26 0.41
N SER A 486 39.79 1.71 0.87
CA SER A 486 39.22 0.42 0.46
C SER A 486 37.76 0.51 0.14
N PHE A 487 37.31 1.71 -0.28
CA PHE A 487 35.87 1.97 -0.48
C PHE A 487 35.26 1.12 -1.59
N SER A 488 35.97 0.84 -2.66
CA SER A 488 35.50 -0.07 -3.72
C SER A 488 35.17 -1.45 -3.17
N SER A 489 36.09 -2.04 -2.38
CA SER A 489 35.82 -3.34 -1.75
C SER A 489 34.69 -3.34 -0.75
N TYR A 490 34.46 -2.20 -0.06
CA TYR A 490 33.31 -2.05 0.84
C TYR A 490 32.01 -1.90 0.07
N SER A 491 31.99 -1.14 -1.03
CA SER A 491 30.86 -1.04 -1.96
C SER A 491 30.50 -2.41 -2.53
N ASP A 492 31.51 -3.22 -2.94
CA ASP A 492 31.31 -4.59 -3.42
C ASP A 492 30.69 -5.48 -2.34
N ALA A 493 31.19 -5.41 -1.10
CA ALA A 493 30.62 -6.18 0.01
C ALA A 493 29.16 -5.77 0.30
N LEU A 494 28.81 -4.49 0.24
CA LEU A 494 27.43 -4.04 0.40
C LEU A 494 26.52 -4.53 -0.74
N ARG A 495 27.01 -4.55 -1.99
CA ARG A 495 26.26 -5.11 -3.12
C ARG A 495 25.99 -6.60 -2.92
N CYS A 496 27.03 -7.38 -2.54
CA CYS A 496 26.87 -8.79 -2.22
C CYS A 496 25.93 -9.02 -1.03
N ALA A 497 25.98 -8.16 -0.01
CA ALA A 497 25.07 -8.22 1.14
C ALA A 497 23.61 -8.01 0.76
N PHE A 498 23.32 -7.07 -0.14
CA PHE A 498 21.98 -6.88 -0.65
C PHE A 498 21.49 -8.11 -1.44
N ASP A 499 22.31 -8.63 -2.34
CA ASP A 499 21.96 -9.77 -3.18
C ASP A 499 22.05 -11.12 -2.43
N ASN A 500 22.50 -11.14 -1.17
CA ASN A 500 22.87 -12.33 -0.37
C ASN A 500 23.83 -13.25 -1.14
N ALA A 501 24.73 -12.64 -1.90
CA ALA A 501 25.70 -13.32 -2.72
C ALA A 501 26.94 -13.73 -1.90
N GLU A 502 27.73 -14.59 -2.49
CA GLU A 502 29.01 -14.99 -1.94
C GLU A 502 30.05 -13.87 -2.08
N TYR A 503 30.76 -13.63 -1.01
CA TYR A 503 31.91 -12.73 -0.97
C TYR A 503 33.07 -13.40 -0.21
N GLY A 504 34.26 -13.27 -0.70
CA GLY A 504 35.39 -13.94 -0.10
C GLY A 504 36.70 -13.17 -0.25
N GLN A 505 37.65 -13.60 0.49
CA GLN A 505 39.06 -13.20 0.38
C GLN A 505 39.97 -14.37 0.70
N ASP A 506 41.13 -14.37 0.12
CA ASP A 506 42.18 -15.36 0.38
C ASP A 506 43.50 -14.66 0.64
N TYR A 507 44.05 -14.86 1.82
CA TYR A 507 45.27 -14.24 2.26
C TYR A 507 46.29 -15.30 2.74
N ALA A 508 47.56 -15.10 2.40
CA ALA A 508 48.65 -15.96 2.86
C ALA A 508 48.97 -15.86 4.37
N SER A 509 48.35 -14.90 5.08
CA SER A 509 48.56 -14.68 6.52
C SER A 509 47.64 -15.56 7.36
N GLU A 510 48.22 -16.36 8.26
CA GLU A 510 47.50 -17.23 9.21
C GLU A 510 46.54 -16.46 10.13
N ASN A 511 46.76 -15.15 10.33
CA ASN A 511 45.92 -14.29 11.18
C ASN A 511 44.79 -13.62 10.42
N SER A 512 44.65 -13.83 9.11
CA SER A 512 43.59 -13.27 8.27
C SER A 512 42.54 -14.32 7.97
N PHE A 513 41.31 -13.88 7.83
CA PHE A 513 40.24 -14.75 7.35
C PHE A 513 40.44 -15.06 5.87
N SER A 514 40.52 -16.35 5.54
CA SER A 514 40.49 -16.85 4.16
C SER A 514 39.26 -17.74 4.00
N GLY A 515 38.46 -17.48 3.00
CA GLY A 515 37.22 -18.22 2.73
C GLY A 515 36.16 -17.40 1.99
N ILE A 516 35.13 -18.11 1.58
CA ILE A 516 33.96 -17.54 0.89
C ILE A 516 32.76 -17.72 1.80
N VAL A 517 31.97 -16.65 1.98
CA VAL A 517 30.76 -16.66 2.81
C VAL A 517 29.62 -15.95 2.08
N LYS A 518 28.36 -16.38 2.28
CA LYS A 518 27.19 -15.62 1.88
C LYS A 518 27.01 -14.45 2.84
N LEU A 519 27.01 -13.24 2.29
CA LEU A 519 26.84 -12.04 3.10
C LEU A 519 25.37 -11.81 3.44
N TYR A 520 25.08 -11.82 4.73
CA TYR A 520 23.80 -11.42 5.31
C TYR A 520 24.05 -10.21 6.22
N TYR A 521 23.90 -9.02 5.68
CA TYR A 521 24.27 -7.79 6.38
C TYR A 521 23.27 -6.67 6.09
N ASN A 522 22.57 -6.22 7.12
CA ASN A 522 21.63 -5.10 7.08
C ASN A 522 22.31 -3.83 7.59
N THR A 523 22.03 -2.71 6.94
CA THR A 523 22.62 -1.42 7.35
C THR A 523 21.57 -0.32 7.45
N LEU A 524 21.77 0.58 8.42
CA LEU A 524 21.01 1.82 8.60
C LEU A 524 22.01 2.97 8.81
N PHE A 525 22.31 3.70 7.75
CA PHE A 525 23.27 4.80 7.79
C PHE A 525 22.56 6.13 7.68
N CYS A 526 22.86 7.05 8.58
CA CYS A 526 22.30 8.40 8.56
C CYS A 526 23.37 9.41 8.15
N GLY A 527 22.97 10.47 7.47
CA GLY A 527 23.88 11.52 7.08
C GLY A 527 23.19 12.76 6.54
N THR A 528 23.98 13.82 6.41
CA THR A 528 23.51 15.02 5.70
C THR A 528 23.51 14.82 4.19
N PRO A 529 22.78 15.62 3.42
CA PRO A 529 22.79 15.52 1.95
C PRO A 529 24.20 15.55 1.33
N ASN A 530 25.10 16.35 1.90
CA ASN A 530 26.49 16.40 1.45
C ASN A 530 27.28 15.13 1.80
N ALA A 531 27.03 14.55 2.96
CA ALA A 531 27.67 13.29 3.38
C ALA A 531 27.21 12.12 2.50
N MET A 532 25.91 12.09 2.20
CA MET A 532 25.33 11.08 1.29
C MET A 532 25.92 11.17 -0.12
N ARG A 533 26.07 12.37 -0.67
CA ARG A 533 26.73 12.57 -1.99
C ARG A 533 28.20 12.14 -2.00
N ARG A 534 28.92 12.29 -0.89
CA ARG A 534 30.30 11.79 -0.80
C ARG A 534 30.38 10.27 -0.70
N PHE A 535 29.44 9.66 0.00
CA PHE A 535 29.40 8.21 0.18
C PHE A 535 28.87 7.50 -1.08
N TYR A 536 27.93 8.11 -1.79
CA TYR A 536 27.33 7.63 -3.03
C TYR A 536 27.67 8.60 -4.18
N PRO A 537 28.94 8.67 -4.62
CA PRO A 537 29.40 9.68 -5.58
C PRO A 537 28.86 9.45 -6.99
N ASP A 538 28.66 8.19 -7.35
CA ASP A 538 28.20 7.76 -8.67
C ASP A 538 26.84 7.08 -8.55
N LEU A 539 25.82 7.68 -9.19
CA LEU A 539 24.48 7.14 -9.19
C LEU A 539 24.33 5.92 -10.11
N GLU A 540 25.22 5.76 -11.09
CA GLU A 540 25.24 4.60 -11.97
C GLU A 540 25.97 3.41 -11.31
N ASP A 541 26.66 3.61 -10.18
CA ASP A 541 27.21 2.52 -9.38
C ASP A 541 26.06 1.60 -8.93
N GLY A 542 26.22 0.32 -9.20
CA GLY A 542 25.26 -0.71 -8.84
C GLY A 542 24.87 -0.74 -7.34
N LEU A 543 25.65 -0.13 -6.44
CA LEU A 543 25.31 0.01 -5.03
C LEU A 543 24.09 0.93 -4.83
N VAL A 544 24.06 2.09 -5.48
CA VAL A 544 23.00 3.07 -5.33
C VAL A 544 21.63 2.47 -5.63
N SER A 545 21.53 1.66 -6.67
CA SER A 545 20.27 1.00 -7.05
C SER A 545 19.73 0.01 -6.00
N ARG A 546 20.54 -0.38 -5.03
CA ARG A 546 20.22 -1.34 -3.96
C ARG A 546 19.91 -0.68 -2.62
N VAL A 547 20.10 0.63 -2.51
CA VAL A 547 19.87 1.38 -1.27
C VAL A 547 18.48 1.97 -1.24
N LEU A 548 17.74 1.70 -0.18
CA LEU A 548 16.51 2.41 0.15
C LEU A 548 16.88 3.75 0.79
N PHE A 549 16.83 4.82 0.02
CA PHE A 549 16.98 6.16 0.56
C PHE A 549 15.72 6.61 1.24
N VAL A 550 15.88 7.22 2.40
CA VAL A 550 14.81 7.82 3.19
C VAL A 550 15.20 9.27 3.43
N THR A 551 14.31 10.20 3.15
CA THR A 551 14.58 11.63 3.35
C THR A 551 13.71 12.14 4.49
N LEU A 552 14.35 12.78 5.48
CA LEU A 552 13.66 13.53 6.51
C LEU A 552 13.52 14.99 6.07
N ALA A 553 12.32 15.51 6.16
CA ALA A 553 12.02 16.89 5.79
C ALA A 553 12.86 17.90 6.61
N ASP A 554 13.20 19.02 5.99
CA ASP A 554 13.88 20.10 6.67
C ASP A 554 12.99 20.67 7.78
N GLN A 555 13.57 20.80 8.97
CA GLN A 555 12.90 21.32 10.16
C GLN A 555 13.18 22.82 10.40
N PHE A 556 13.80 23.49 9.43
CA PHE A 556 14.08 24.91 9.54
C PHE A 556 12.80 25.75 9.76
N GLY A 557 12.76 26.52 10.82
CA GLY A 557 11.60 27.35 11.17
C GLY A 557 10.40 26.59 11.75
N LYS A 558 10.51 25.27 11.94
CA LYS A 558 9.49 24.46 12.60
C LYS A 558 9.80 24.32 14.10
N PRO A 559 8.78 24.15 14.96
CA PRO A 559 8.99 23.84 16.36
C PRO A 559 9.68 22.47 16.52
N MET A 560 10.31 22.25 17.68
CA MET A 560 10.90 20.94 18.00
C MET A 560 9.86 19.83 17.85
N PRO A 561 10.18 18.74 17.12
CA PRO A 561 9.23 17.64 16.89
C PRO A 561 8.85 16.99 18.23
N GLN A 562 7.54 16.95 18.48
CA GLN A 562 6.99 16.34 19.68
C GLN A 562 6.65 14.86 19.38
N TRP A 563 7.33 13.97 20.07
CA TRP A 563 7.04 12.53 19.99
C TRP A 563 6.03 12.15 21.06
N GLY A 564 5.05 11.33 20.69
CA GLY A 564 4.17 10.68 21.66
C GLY A 564 4.91 9.63 22.49
N GLU A 565 4.28 9.20 23.55
CA GLU A 565 4.77 8.10 24.39
C GLU A 565 4.13 6.78 23.96
N LEU A 566 4.92 5.71 23.93
CA LEU A 566 4.39 4.36 23.77
C LEU A 566 3.67 3.97 25.07
N ASP A 567 2.38 3.69 24.96
CA ASP A 567 1.60 3.15 26.08
C ASP A 567 2.00 1.69 26.40
N ALA A 568 1.46 1.13 27.47
CA ALA A 568 1.79 -0.22 27.90
C ALA A 568 1.41 -1.28 26.83
N LYS A 569 0.30 -1.08 26.12
CA LYS A 569 -0.16 -1.97 25.07
C LYS A 569 0.74 -1.91 23.83
N ALA A 570 1.15 -0.73 23.41
CA ALA A 570 2.09 -0.53 22.32
C ALA A 570 3.45 -1.19 22.62
N LYS A 571 3.98 -0.98 23.85
CA LYS A 571 5.21 -1.63 24.31
C LYS A 571 5.10 -3.15 24.24
N GLN A 572 4.04 -3.72 24.77
CA GLN A 572 3.78 -5.16 24.73
C GLN A 572 3.66 -5.67 23.29
N THR A 573 2.99 -4.93 22.41
CA THR A 573 2.86 -5.29 20.98
C THR A 573 4.22 -5.33 20.29
N ILE A 574 5.09 -4.36 20.56
CA ILE A 574 6.45 -4.33 20.02
C ILE A 574 7.27 -5.49 20.58
N GLU A 575 7.27 -5.72 21.90
CA GLU A 575 8.03 -6.79 22.56
C GLU A 575 7.65 -8.17 22.00
N ILE A 576 6.37 -8.51 21.95
CA ILE A 576 5.88 -9.77 21.37
C ILE A 576 6.31 -9.90 19.91
N SER A 577 6.28 -8.82 19.12
CA SER A 577 6.68 -8.84 17.72
C SER A 577 8.19 -9.09 17.57
N MET A 578 9.00 -8.49 18.45
CA MET A 578 10.46 -8.66 18.47
C MET A 578 10.86 -10.08 18.89
N GLU A 579 10.26 -10.59 19.96
CA GLU A 579 10.47 -11.96 20.43
C GLU A 579 10.14 -12.96 19.33
N ARG A 580 8.96 -12.84 18.72
CA ARG A 580 8.54 -13.73 17.66
C ARG A 580 9.46 -13.70 16.42
N LEU A 581 9.92 -12.51 16.00
CA LEU A 581 10.88 -12.37 14.89
C LEU A 581 12.26 -12.93 15.26
N ASN A 582 12.69 -12.80 16.51
CA ASN A 582 13.95 -13.34 16.94
C ASN A 582 13.88 -14.87 17.06
N GLU A 583 12.80 -15.42 17.62
CA GLU A 583 12.60 -16.86 17.80
C GLU A 583 12.62 -17.64 16.49
N VAL A 584 12.06 -17.10 15.40
CA VAL A 584 12.12 -17.75 14.08
C VAL A 584 13.55 -17.84 13.55
N SER A 585 14.46 -17.06 14.10
CA SER A 585 15.88 -17.00 13.65
C SER A 585 16.84 -17.63 14.64
N LEU A 586 16.69 -17.36 15.93
CA LEU A 586 17.57 -17.81 17.00
C LEU A 586 16.72 -18.06 18.25
N SER A 587 16.68 -19.31 18.72
CA SER A 587 16.02 -19.68 19.97
C SER A 587 17.07 -20.14 20.97
N GLY A 588 17.26 -19.34 22.04
CA GLY A 588 18.43 -19.49 22.90
C GLY A 588 19.73 -19.25 22.11
N ASP A 589 20.64 -20.24 22.10
CA ASP A 589 21.89 -20.21 21.31
C ASP A 589 21.76 -21.05 20.01
N GLU A 590 20.57 -21.56 19.66
CA GLU A 590 20.36 -22.45 18.53
C GLU A 590 19.78 -21.69 17.33
N VAL A 591 20.51 -21.73 16.20
CA VAL A 591 20.04 -21.16 14.93
C VAL A 591 18.95 -22.03 14.34
N GLN A 592 17.79 -21.43 14.10
CA GLN A 592 16.61 -22.14 13.63
C GLN A 592 16.70 -22.50 12.13
N PRO A 593 15.96 -23.52 11.67
CA PRO A 593 15.83 -23.83 10.24
C PRO A 593 15.22 -22.65 9.47
N LEU A 594 15.35 -22.69 8.13
CA LEU A 594 14.74 -21.69 7.28
C LEU A 594 13.21 -21.78 7.34
N HIS A 595 12.54 -20.64 7.52
CA HIS A 595 11.10 -20.53 7.50
C HIS A 595 10.64 -19.97 6.14
N GLU A 596 10.03 -20.82 5.31
CA GLU A 596 9.58 -20.47 3.97
C GLU A 596 8.16 -19.89 4.00
N LEU A 597 8.02 -18.68 3.45
CA LEU A 597 6.75 -17.95 3.32
C LEU A 597 6.18 -18.15 1.92
N LYS A 598 4.89 -18.45 1.83
CA LYS A 598 4.15 -18.53 0.55
C LYS A 598 3.58 -17.15 0.21
N MET A 599 4.12 -16.53 -0.85
CA MET A 599 3.85 -15.12 -1.17
C MET A 599 3.60 -14.88 -2.67
N ASP A 600 3.03 -15.85 -3.38
CA ASP A 600 2.77 -15.75 -4.83
C ASP A 600 1.85 -14.57 -5.16
N TYR A 601 0.90 -14.25 -4.28
CA TYR A 601 0.01 -13.11 -4.41
C TYR A 601 0.74 -11.76 -4.37
N VAL A 602 1.84 -11.65 -3.60
CA VAL A 602 2.68 -10.43 -3.58
C VAL A 602 3.49 -10.32 -4.87
N ASN A 603 3.97 -11.45 -5.39
CA ASN A 603 4.67 -11.50 -6.67
C ASN A 603 3.78 -10.97 -7.80
N LYS A 604 2.52 -11.42 -7.89
CA LYS A 604 1.55 -10.92 -8.87
C LYS A 604 1.33 -9.41 -8.74
N ALA A 605 1.10 -8.91 -7.52
CA ALA A 605 0.90 -7.47 -7.28
C ALA A 605 2.12 -6.63 -7.71
N LEU A 606 3.33 -7.09 -7.39
CA LEU A 606 4.56 -6.40 -7.78
C LEU A 606 4.84 -6.51 -9.29
N GLU A 607 4.49 -7.61 -9.94
CA GLU A 607 4.58 -7.74 -11.40
C GLU A 607 3.69 -6.72 -12.11
N VAL A 608 2.45 -6.55 -11.66
CA VAL A 608 1.53 -5.53 -12.18
C VAL A 608 2.12 -4.13 -11.96
N TRP A 609 2.64 -3.86 -10.76
CA TRP A 609 3.28 -2.58 -10.46
C TRP A 609 4.50 -2.33 -11.35
N ILE A 610 5.40 -3.32 -11.55
CA ILE A 610 6.57 -3.20 -12.45
C ILE A 610 6.11 -2.87 -13.87
N LYS A 611 5.14 -3.60 -14.42
CA LYS A 611 4.60 -3.36 -15.77
C LYS A 611 4.08 -1.93 -15.93
N ARG A 612 3.39 -1.40 -14.91
CA ARG A 612 2.93 0.01 -14.89
C ARG A 612 4.10 1.00 -14.89
N GLN A 613 5.11 0.78 -14.05
CA GLN A 613 6.29 1.66 -14.02
C GLN A 613 7.07 1.63 -15.34
N GLN A 614 7.17 0.47 -15.98
CA GLN A 614 7.80 0.32 -17.29
C GLN A 614 7.00 1.03 -18.39
N ALA A 615 5.68 0.93 -18.39
CA ALA A 615 4.83 1.67 -19.33
C ALA A 615 4.99 3.18 -19.18
N LEU A 616 5.06 3.68 -17.93
CA LEU A 616 5.37 5.09 -17.64
C LEU A 616 6.77 5.49 -18.11
N ALA A 617 7.77 4.62 -17.90
CA ALA A 617 9.14 4.86 -18.35
C ALA A 617 9.23 5.03 -19.88
N VAL A 618 8.54 4.17 -20.63
CA VAL A 618 8.46 4.27 -22.09
C VAL A 618 7.73 5.54 -22.51
N LYS A 619 6.57 5.84 -21.89
CA LYS A 619 5.77 7.03 -22.20
C LYS A 619 6.54 8.33 -21.95
N MET A 620 7.33 8.37 -20.88
CA MET A 620 8.09 9.57 -20.46
C MET A 620 9.53 9.57 -20.97
N ASN A 621 9.95 8.54 -21.71
CA ASN A 621 11.36 8.30 -22.09
C ASN A 621 12.33 8.35 -20.90
N ASP A 622 11.88 7.80 -19.74
CA ASP A 622 12.60 7.82 -18.47
C ASP A 622 13.28 6.45 -18.22
N ARG A 623 14.51 6.32 -18.72
CA ARG A 623 15.33 5.09 -18.54
C ARG A 623 15.64 4.81 -17.07
N THR A 624 15.77 5.85 -16.26
CA THR A 624 16.03 5.74 -14.82
C THR A 624 14.91 5.00 -14.13
N ARG A 625 13.66 5.33 -14.45
CA ARG A 625 12.48 4.64 -13.93
C ARG A 625 12.48 3.15 -14.28
N ASP A 626 12.78 2.78 -15.54
CA ASP A 626 12.81 1.38 -15.95
C ASP A 626 13.89 0.57 -15.22
N VAL A 627 15.07 1.15 -15.00
CA VAL A 627 16.16 0.49 -14.29
C VAL A 627 15.85 0.31 -12.81
N PHE A 628 15.34 1.35 -12.14
CA PHE A 628 15.17 1.33 -10.68
C PHE A 628 13.88 0.65 -10.22
N CYS A 629 12.82 0.58 -11.04
CA CYS A 629 11.58 -0.04 -10.62
C CYS A 629 11.75 -1.52 -10.22
N ARG A 630 12.57 -2.26 -10.95
CA ARG A 630 12.82 -3.70 -10.66
C ARG A 630 13.51 -3.89 -9.30
N ARG A 631 14.51 -3.06 -8.96
CA ARG A 631 15.18 -3.12 -7.65
C ARG A 631 14.29 -2.66 -6.51
N SER A 632 13.46 -1.64 -6.76
CA SER A 632 12.47 -1.17 -5.81
C SER A 632 11.42 -2.25 -5.49
N ALA A 633 10.99 -3.02 -6.49
CA ALA A 633 10.09 -4.15 -6.30
C ALA A 633 10.70 -5.24 -5.41
N VAL A 634 12.00 -5.56 -5.57
CA VAL A 634 12.71 -6.51 -4.68
C VAL A 634 12.68 -6.04 -3.23
N VAL A 635 12.91 -4.74 -2.98
CA VAL A 635 12.86 -4.20 -1.60
C VAL A 635 11.43 -4.22 -1.06
N GLY A 636 10.43 -3.89 -1.89
CA GLY A 636 9.02 -4.02 -1.53
C GLY A 636 8.62 -5.46 -1.18
N PHE A 637 9.08 -6.43 -1.97
CA PHE A 637 8.87 -7.85 -1.69
C PHE A 637 9.47 -8.29 -0.34
N ARG A 638 10.71 -7.90 -0.08
CA ARG A 638 11.38 -8.20 1.20
C ARG A 638 10.69 -7.55 2.39
N ALA A 639 10.17 -6.33 2.23
CA ALA A 639 9.35 -5.67 3.25
C ALA A 639 8.04 -6.42 3.50
N ALA A 640 7.41 -6.93 2.43
CA ALA A 640 6.22 -7.77 2.53
C ALA A 640 6.46 -9.07 3.28
N MET A 641 7.65 -9.67 3.21
CA MET A 641 8.01 -10.86 4.02
C MET A 641 7.86 -10.59 5.52
N LEU A 642 8.38 -9.44 5.97
CA LEU A 642 8.24 -9.01 7.37
C LEU A 642 6.78 -8.72 7.73
N ALA A 643 6.07 -8.01 6.86
CA ALA A 643 4.66 -7.69 7.07
C ALA A 643 3.80 -8.96 7.18
N TRP A 644 3.98 -9.91 6.28
CA TRP A 644 3.25 -11.17 6.27
C TRP A 644 3.49 -11.98 7.54
N TYR A 645 4.74 -12.13 7.95
CA TYR A 645 5.11 -12.83 9.17
C TYR A 645 4.55 -12.13 10.43
N LEU A 646 4.65 -10.81 10.50
CA LEU A 646 4.14 -10.01 11.62
C LEU A 646 2.62 -10.06 11.74
N TRP A 647 1.87 -10.20 10.65
CA TRP A 647 0.43 -10.48 10.65
C TRP A 647 0.09 -11.95 10.86
N SER A 648 1.06 -12.77 11.35
CA SER A 648 0.88 -14.17 11.71
C SER A 648 0.50 -15.08 10.54
N GLU A 649 0.90 -14.72 9.31
CA GLU A 649 0.65 -15.50 8.09
C GLU A 649 -0.84 -15.86 7.91
N ARG A 650 -1.73 -15.02 8.44
CA ARG A 650 -3.18 -15.22 8.33
C ARG A 650 -3.65 -14.90 6.91
N SER A 651 -4.04 -15.93 6.18
CA SER A 651 -4.47 -15.85 4.78
C SER A 651 -5.90 -15.31 4.61
N THR A 652 -6.21 -14.16 5.24
CA THR A 652 -7.48 -13.46 4.97
C THR A 652 -7.30 -12.51 3.79
N PRO A 653 -8.33 -12.28 2.94
CA PRO A 653 -8.24 -11.33 1.83
C PRO A 653 -7.76 -9.95 2.26
N THR A 654 -8.24 -9.46 3.40
CA THR A 654 -7.82 -8.15 3.94
C THR A 654 -6.34 -8.10 4.29
N ILE A 655 -5.80 -9.14 4.94
CA ILE A 655 -4.37 -9.17 5.31
C ILE A 655 -3.50 -9.31 4.05
N ARG A 656 -3.89 -10.15 3.09
CA ARG A 656 -3.16 -10.27 1.82
C ARG A 656 -3.11 -8.94 1.09
N ARG A 657 -4.24 -8.22 1.00
CA ARG A 657 -4.29 -6.87 0.43
C ARG A 657 -3.33 -5.93 1.17
N ASN A 658 -3.41 -5.86 2.50
CA ASN A 658 -2.56 -4.98 3.30
C ASN A 658 -1.07 -5.27 3.07
N VAL A 659 -0.69 -6.55 2.92
CA VAL A 659 0.69 -6.96 2.60
C VAL A 659 1.10 -6.48 1.21
N CYS A 660 0.23 -6.62 0.19
CA CYS A 660 0.50 -6.13 -1.17
C CYS A 660 0.61 -4.60 -1.20
N GLU A 661 -0.32 -3.90 -0.56
CA GLU A 661 -0.27 -2.43 -0.45
C GLU A 661 1.00 -1.95 0.24
N PHE A 662 1.44 -2.62 1.31
CA PHE A 662 2.68 -2.31 1.99
C PHE A 662 3.91 -2.56 1.10
N ALA A 663 3.94 -3.67 0.35
CA ALA A 663 5.00 -3.98 -0.60
C ALA A 663 5.15 -2.89 -1.67
N VAL A 664 4.03 -2.52 -2.29
CA VAL A 664 3.98 -1.50 -3.34
C VAL A 664 4.33 -0.12 -2.78
N TRP A 665 3.85 0.23 -1.59
CA TRP A 665 4.18 1.48 -0.94
C TRP A 665 5.68 1.62 -0.66
N VAL A 666 6.34 0.57 -0.16
CA VAL A 666 7.80 0.57 0.03
C VAL A 666 8.52 0.69 -1.30
N ALA A 667 8.09 -0.05 -2.34
CA ALA A 667 8.67 0.02 -3.67
C ALA A 667 8.54 1.42 -4.29
N ASN A 668 7.39 2.07 -4.14
CA ASN A 668 7.16 3.44 -4.60
C ASN A 668 8.04 4.45 -3.87
N ASN A 669 8.14 4.36 -2.54
CA ASN A 669 9.03 5.24 -1.78
C ASN A 669 10.48 5.14 -2.28
N MET A 670 10.98 3.92 -2.47
CA MET A 670 12.32 3.70 -2.99
C MET A 670 12.50 4.28 -4.40
N LEU A 671 11.57 3.97 -5.32
CA LEU A 671 11.64 4.46 -6.71
C LEU A 671 11.60 5.99 -6.77
N ASN A 672 10.68 6.62 -6.04
CA ASN A 672 10.54 8.07 -6.01
C ASN A 672 11.81 8.77 -5.50
N GLN A 673 12.44 8.22 -4.46
CA GLN A 673 13.71 8.73 -3.94
C GLN A 673 14.84 8.62 -4.96
N HIS A 674 14.90 7.54 -5.72
CA HIS A 674 15.89 7.39 -6.80
C HIS A 674 15.63 8.39 -7.93
N LEU A 675 14.40 8.50 -8.40
CA LEU A 675 14.03 9.45 -9.47
C LEU A 675 14.36 10.89 -9.07
N LEU A 676 14.10 11.25 -7.82
CA LEU A 676 14.43 12.57 -7.29
C LEU A 676 15.94 12.83 -7.31
N ARG A 677 16.75 11.87 -6.87
CA ARG A 677 18.22 11.96 -6.84
C ARG A 677 18.83 12.08 -8.22
N PHE A 678 18.32 11.33 -9.20
CA PHE A 678 18.78 11.44 -10.59
C PHE A 678 18.43 12.79 -11.20
N LYS A 679 17.20 13.29 -11.03
CA LYS A 679 16.80 14.63 -11.49
C LYS A 679 17.66 15.72 -10.87
N VAL A 680 18.00 15.62 -9.59
CA VAL A 680 18.86 16.59 -8.90
C VAL A 680 20.30 16.59 -9.44
N ASN A 681 20.82 15.45 -9.87
CA ASN A 681 22.18 15.34 -10.41
C ASN A 681 22.26 15.78 -11.88
N GLU A 682 21.23 15.51 -12.70
CA GLU A 682 21.14 16.01 -14.08
C GLU A 682 21.05 17.54 -14.10
N MET A 683 20.38 18.13 -13.10
CA MET A 683 20.40 19.57 -12.87
C MET A 683 21.64 19.91 -12.04
N SER A 684 22.59 20.68 -12.58
CA SER A 684 23.69 21.20 -11.74
C SER A 684 23.10 21.73 -10.42
N SER A 685 23.79 21.55 -9.30
CA SER A 685 23.27 21.93 -7.96
C SER A 685 22.68 23.34 -7.92
N ASN A 686 23.27 24.28 -8.65
CA ASN A 686 22.79 25.66 -8.81
C ASN A 686 21.48 25.76 -9.61
N THR A 687 21.24 24.89 -10.56
CA THR A 687 20.00 24.87 -11.36
C THR A 687 18.85 24.32 -10.56
N PHE A 688 19.07 23.28 -9.76
CA PHE A 688 18.07 22.73 -8.84
C PHE A 688 17.62 23.76 -7.79
N PHE A 689 18.57 24.41 -7.12
CA PHE A 689 18.23 25.46 -6.14
C PHE A 689 17.57 26.67 -6.82
N ALA A 690 17.95 27.02 -8.05
CA ALA A 690 17.29 28.06 -8.82
C ALA A 690 15.83 27.69 -9.14
N HIS A 691 15.55 26.43 -9.51
CA HIS A 691 14.18 25.95 -9.73
C HIS A 691 13.35 25.98 -8.44
N LYS A 692 13.91 25.51 -7.33
CA LYS A 692 13.27 25.57 -6.01
C LYS A 692 13.02 27.02 -5.55
N ALA A 693 13.90 27.96 -5.90
CA ALA A 693 13.68 29.38 -5.69
C ALA A 693 12.50 29.89 -6.52
N TYR A 694 12.45 29.49 -7.80
CA TYR A 694 11.37 29.85 -8.71
C TYR A 694 10.00 29.41 -8.19
N GLU A 695 9.87 28.16 -7.71
CA GLU A 695 8.62 27.62 -7.16
C GLU A 695 8.12 28.37 -5.93
N GLN A 696 9.02 28.85 -5.05
CA GLN A 696 8.66 29.56 -3.82
C GLN A 696 8.32 31.04 -4.03
N LEU A 697 8.61 31.61 -5.20
CA LEU A 697 8.27 32.98 -5.52
C LEU A 697 6.82 33.08 -6.02
N LYS A 698 6.18 34.23 -5.79
CA LYS A 698 4.89 34.58 -6.40
C LYS A 698 5.04 34.80 -7.90
N ASP A 699 3.95 34.89 -8.64
CA ASP A 699 3.96 35.15 -10.08
C ASP A 699 4.63 36.50 -10.42
N GLU A 700 4.48 37.49 -9.54
CA GLU A 700 5.27 38.73 -9.57
C GLU A 700 6.12 38.80 -8.30
N PHE A 701 7.41 39.05 -8.46
CA PHE A 701 8.37 39.12 -7.36
C PHE A 701 9.43 40.21 -7.57
N THR A 702 9.98 40.68 -6.47
CA THR A 702 11.10 41.65 -6.48
C THR A 702 12.46 40.95 -6.41
N ALA A 703 13.51 41.66 -6.73
CA ALA A 703 14.88 41.17 -6.55
C ALA A 703 15.21 40.87 -5.06
N GLU A 704 14.60 41.62 -4.14
CA GLU A 704 14.76 41.41 -2.69
C GLU A 704 14.07 40.12 -2.23
N GLU A 705 12.84 39.86 -2.71
CA GLU A 705 12.12 38.61 -2.43
C GLU A 705 12.90 37.40 -2.97
N LEU A 706 13.44 37.50 -4.17
CA LEU A 706 14.32 36.45 -4.71
C LEU A 706 15.57 36.28 -3.84
N SER A 707 16.19 37.35 -3.37
CA SER A 707 17.35 37.29 -2.47
C SER A 707 17.03 36.54 -1.16
N LEU A 708 15.88 36.84 -0.56
CA LEU A 708 15.42 36.19 0.66
C LEU A 708 15.15 34.70 0.45
N VAL A 709 14.49 34.34 -0.65
CA VAL A 709 14.24 32.93 -1.00
C VAL A 709 15.55 32.20 -1.25
N MET A 710 16.47 32.80 -2.03
CA MET A 710 17.79 32.24 -2.30
C MET A 710 18.58 31.99 -1.02
N GLY A 711 18.54 32.94 -0.06
CA GLY A 711 19.16 32.80 1.25
C GLY A 711 18.58 31.64 2.07
N ARG A 712 17.25 31.48 2.08
CA ARG A 712 16.56 30.39 2.79
C ARG A 712 16.92 29.00 2.24
N ILE A 713 17.03 28.85 0.94
CA ILE A 713 17.34 27.56 0.30
C ILE A 713 18.84 27.30 0.14
N GLY A 714 19.70 28.24 0.56
CA GLY A 714 21.15 28.09 0.51
C GLY A 714 21.76 28.24 -0.90
N LEU A 715 21.07 28.91 -1.83
CA LEU A 715 21.58 29.18 -3.17
C LEU A 715 22.65 30.29 -3.13
N ARG A 716 23.91 29.95 -3.41
CA ARG A 716 25.07 30.84 -3.32
C ARG A 716 25.45 31.53 -4.66
N THR A 717 24.52 31.64 -5.58
CA THR A 717 24.71 32.28 -6.89
C THR A 717 24.22 33.73 -6.83
N SER A 718 24.76 34.60 -7.66
CA SER A 718 24.28 35.97 -7.71
C SER A 718 22.87 36.07 -8.32
N ILE A 719 22.03 36.97 -7.79
CA ILE A 719 20.67 37.22 -8.29
C ILE A 719 20.68 37.51 -9.79
N ARG A 720 21.70 38.29 -10.27
CA ARG A 720 21.88 38.58 -11.70
C ARG A 720 22.04 37.32 -12.55
N GLN A 721 22.82 36.34 -12.09
CA GLN A 721 23.04 35.09 -12.83
C GLN A 721 21.77 34.23 -12.84
N VAL A 722 21.01 34.19 -11.76
CA VAL A 722 19.74 33.47 -11.70
C VAL A 722 18.72 34.09 -12.64
N LEU A 723 18.50 35.39 -12.58
CA LEU A 723 17.58 36.12 -13.46
C LEU A 723 18.00 36.04 -14.93
N TYR A 724 19.30 36.12 -15.21
CA TYR A 724 19.81 35.97 -16.58
C TYR A 724 19.48 34.58 -17.14
N LYS A 725 19.71 33.52 -16.39
CA LYS A 725 19.36 32.14 -16.79
C LYS A 725 17.85 31.97 -16.97
N TRP A 726 17.03 32.49 -16.05
CA TRP A 726 15.57 32.40 -16.15
C TRP A 726 14.99 33.13 -17.34
N ARG A 727 15.61 34.29 -17.75
CA ARG A 727 15.24 34.98 -18.97
C ARG A 727 15.67 34.22 -20.20
N LEU A 728 16.87 33.65 -20.19
CA LEU A 728 17.37 32.82 -21.30
C LEU A 728 16.49 31.61 -21.54
N LEU A 729 15.97 31.00 -20.44
CA LEU A 729 15.02 29.89 -20.47
C LEU A 729 13.58 30.33 -20.77
N GLY A 730 13.31 31.64 -20.87
CA GLY A 730 11.98 32.15 -21.16
C GLY A 730 10.99 32.11 -20.02
N VAL A 731 11.37 31.61 -18.81
CA VAL A 731 10.46 31.42 -17.66
C VAL A 731 10.22 32.69 -16.84
N VAL A 732 11.02 33.73 -17.01
CA VAL A 732 10.84 35.05 -16.36
C VAL A 732 10.96 36.17 -17.43
N GLY A 733 10.06 37.15 -17.31
CA GLY A 733 10.04 38.30 -18.20
C GLY A 733 11.12 39.35 -17.89
N GLU A 734 11.15 40.41 -18.70
CA GLU A 734 11.97 41.59 -18.43
C GLU A 734 11.55 42.30 -17.14
N ASN A 735 12.41 43.22 -16.65
CA ASN A 735 12.11 44.03 -15.49
C ASN A 735 10.90 44.95 -15.77
N ILE A 736 9.82 44.73 -15.02
CA ILE A 736 8.58 45.54 -15.09
C ILE A 736 8.52 46.64 -14.01
N GLY A 737 9.51 46.67 -13.10
CA GLY A 737 9.65 47.68 -12.05
C GLY A 737 10.61 48.80 -12.40
N THR A 738 10.92 49.63 -11.42
CA THR A 738 11.90 50.73 -11.57
C THR A 738 13.34 50.20 -11.50
N ARG A 739 14.32 51.06 -11.84
CA ARG A 739 15.74 50.69 -11.74
C ARG A 739 16.19 50.52 -10.29
N GLU A 740 15.53 51.21 -9.34
CA GLU A 740 15.81 51.14 -7.92
C GLU A 740 15.07 49.97 -7.22
N ASN A 741 13.89 49.59 -7.76
CA ASN A 741 13.09 48.48 -7.25
C ASN A 741 12.67 47.59 -8.43
N PRO A 742 13.57 46.71 -8.91
CA PRO A 742 13.30 45.83 -10.04
C PRO A 742 12.29 44.75 -9.67
N LYS A 743 11.27 44.58 -10.49
CA LYS A 743 10.17 43.62 -10.36
C LYS A 743 10.10 42.76 -11.61
N TYR A 744 9.83 41.50 -11.41
CA TYR A 744 9.81 40.47 -12.45
C TYR A 744 8.53 39.70 -12.41
N ARG A 745 8.09 39.15 -13.54
CA ARG A 745 6.91 38.29 -13.66
C ARG A 745 7.31 36.94 -14.24
N LYS A 746 6.79 35.88 -13.63
CA LYS A 746 6.85 34.54 -14.22
C LYS A 746 6.14 34.55 -15.57
N LYS A 747 6.63 33.75 -16.52
CA LYS A 747 5.95 33.47 -17.78
C LYS A 747 5.47 32.03 -17.73
N ASP A 748 4.24 31.83 -18.18
CA ASP A 748 3.62 30.48 -18.31
C ASP A 748 4.35 29.63 -19.35
#